data_027ddb9addac6a8a2b40a68ef2029d0f
#
_entry.id   027ddb9addac6a8a2b40a68ef2029d0f
#
_cell.length_a   1.000
_cell.length_b   1.000
_cell.length_c   1.000
_cell.angle_alpha   90.00
_cell.angle_beta   90.00
_cell.angle_gamma   90.00
#
_symmetry.space_group_name_H-M   'P 1'
#
loop_
_entity.id
_entity.type
_entity.pdbx_description
1 polymer ?
#
loop_
_entity_poly.entity_id
_entity_poly.type
_entity_poly.pdbx_seq_one_letter_code
_entity_poly.pdbx_strand_id
1 'polypeptide(L)'
;MPEIQADTPDLDTDEETVAVADTTFKMTVELSVLESLGINLYSNAAAVLSELVANAYDADAGTVSIRWQPRKIESPEGVTEELVEVVVTDDGIGMSVAALNARFLKAGYKKRATEGTASPKWKRPFMGRKGIGKLSVFSLARVVEVYSKVDGEQANGLKIVVEDLERRISEERDYHPQPIPVPAEYDEPGTTLVLSDLKRKRAALTAAALRKRLARRFDVMDDTPLDKGGFHIVVNNKRITWADRQELKRLQFIWEFGTQSLPDSALPKGVQRFVLPSSYVDEERGWRVRGWFGTTEKPTDLVNDEEAGSLKNIIVLARKRPIQEGIIEKLDFSRLFGNYVTGQIEADFLDLDDNDYDDIATSDRQRLIEDDERVLALQSFLRGAFVTAADQWSKARPKRAAVDALDKFPKLKAWVDDLPQWQRESARTMVGTIAGLEIEGRNASADRAALMRSGVLAFARVGLRESAEQLELLSNVTALDLLPLLGQQDAYEAGLWVDILRSRVDAISKFQDLTNADEKEAVLQKHLFDHLWLLDASWERATGSETMEENLRKIEPGLFAKEPADLDKEIKGRIDIRYKTLNGRHVIVELKRYGLTVDATKLAAQGAKYAKALASILTQQGRSAEVANIEVIFVLGHAPGDKDRVPGLQSAEQYYSNQFGPFNGDYRLYDQLIHRAREQYQEYLDASAQARALDELLEDLGDA
;
A
#
# COMPACT_ATOMS: atom_id res chain seq x y z
N MET A 1 40.94 -90.10 -23.37
CA MET A 1 40.24 -91.36 -23.20
C MET A 1 39.26 -91.19 -22.03
N PRO A 2 38.01 -91.61 -22.13
CA PRO A 2 37.09 -91.58 -23.29
C PRO A 2 35.87 -90.62 -23.00
N GLU A 3 35.24 -90.29 -24.06
CA GLU A 3 33.91 -89.69 -24.19
C GLU A 3 32.83 -90.46 -23.44
N ILE A 4 31.91 -89.75 -22.84
CA ILE A 4 30.60 -90.24 -22.53
C ILE A 4 29.60 -89.24 -23.09
N GLN A 5 28.91 -89.67 -24.15
CA GLN A 5 27.68 -89.08 -24.62
C GLN A 5 26.58 -89.23 -23.56
N ALA A 6 25.82 -88.25 -23.32
CA ALA A 6 24.58 -88.34 -22.60
C ALA A 6 23.47 -87.61 -23.41
N ASP A 7 22.46 -88.44 -23.72
CA ASP A 7 21.18 -88.05 -24.34
C ASP A 7 20.51 -86.82 -23.75
N THR A 8 20.10 -85.98 -24.64
CA THR A 8 19.12 -84.93 -24.40
C THR A 8 17.73 -85.38 -24.77
N PRO A 9 16.73 -85.28 -23.87
CA PRO A 9 15.32 -85.36 -24.31
C PRO A 9 14.85 -83.96 -24.75
N ASP A 10 14.23 -83.96 -25.94
CA ASP A 10 13.43 -82.93 -26.50
C ASP A 10 12.36 -82.49 -25.45
N LEU A 11 12.37 -81.20 -25.06
CA LEU A 11 11.25 -80.54 -24.45
C LEU A 11 10.77 -79.46 -25.36
N ASP A 12 9.67 -79.75 -26.03
CA ASP A 12 8.80 -78.80 -26.66
C ASP A 12 8.42 -77.71 -25.59
N THR A 13 8.96 -76.55 -25.72
CA THR A 13 8.48 -75.36 -25.03
C THR A 13 7.78 -74.45 -26.01
N ASP A 14 6.45 -74.50 -25.99
CA ASP A 14 5.59 -73.46 -26.53
C ASP A 14 6.05 -72.11 -26.00
N GLU A 15 6.73 -71.31 -26.81
CA GLU A 15 6.94 -69.89 -26.59
C GLU A 15 5.61 -69.18 -26.80
N GLU A 16 4.83 -69.00 -25.73
CA GLU A 16 3.83 -67.94 -25.67
C GLU A 16 4.56 -66.61 -25.82
N THR A 17 4.55 -66.04 -26.99
CA THR A 17 4.89 -64.65 -27.28
C THR A 17 3.91 -63.77 -26.50
N VAL A 18 4.28 -63.37 -25.30
CA VAL A 18 3.64 -62.26 -24.55
C VAL A 18 3.83 -61.03 -25.42
N ALA A 19 2.77 -60.58 -26.07
CA ALA A 19 2.70 -59.33 -26.77
C ALA A 19 3.07 -58.20 -25.74
N VAL A 20 4.25 -57.62 -25.89
CA VAL A 20 4.64 -56.40 -25.14
C VAL A 20 3.62 -55.35 -25.52
N ALA A 21 2.69 -55.04 -24.61
CA ALA A 21 1.77 -53.94 -24.78
C ALA A 21 2.62 -52.67 -25.02
N ASP A 22 2.34 -52.03 -26.14
CA ASP A 22 2.96 -50.76 -26.52
C ASP A 22 2.61 -49.71 -25.45
N THR A 23 3.44 -49.63 -24.41
CA THR A 23 3.30 -48.65 -23.29
C THR A 23 3.88 -47.31 -23.72
N THR A 24 3.33 -46.72 -24.78
CA THR A 24 3.58 -45.32 -25.13
C THR A 24 2.74 -44.45 -24.18
N PHE A 25 3.41 -43.88 -23.20
CA PHE A 25 2.80 -42.83 -22.37
C PHE A 25 2.60 -41.57 -23.24
N LYS A 26 1.34 -41.15 -23.45
CA LYS A 26 0.99 -39.95 -24.19
C LYS A 26 0.46 -38.89 -23.23
N MET A 27 1.17 -37.78 -23.10
CA MET A 27 0.68 -36.62 -22.39
C MET A 27 -0.25 -35.83 -23.34
N THR A 28 -1.53 -35.73 -23.00
CA THR A 28 -2.50 -34.86 -23.66
C THR A 28 -2.74 -33.64 -22.81
N VAL A 29 -2.64 -32.46 -23.41
CA VAL A 29 -3.01 -31.19 -22.78
C VAL A 29 -4.45 -30.89 -23.18
N GLU A 30 -5.36 -30.90 -22.23
CA GLU A 30 -6.75 -30.53 -22.49
C GLU A 30 -6.82 -29.03 -22.81
N LEU A 31 -7.67 -28.68 -23.77
CA LEU A 31 -7.95 -27.27 -24.12
C LEU A 31 -8.54 -26.47 -22.96
N SER A 32 -9.08 -27.12 -21.92
CA SER A 32 -9.49 -26.51 -20.64
C SER A 32 -8.34 -25.77 -19.93
N VAL A 33 -7.08 -26.12 -20.23
CA VAL A 33 -5.91 -25.36 -19.80
C VAL A 33 -5.92 -23.93 -20.38
N LEU A 34 -6.56 -23.71 -21.54
CA LEU A 34 -6.75 -22.36 -22.09
C LEU A 34 -7.67 -21.49 -21.25
N GLU A 35 -8.65 -22.07 -20.54
CA GLU A 35 -9.47 -21.33 -19.58
C GLU A 35 -8.62 -20.80 -18.41
N SER A 36 -7.74 -21.62 -17.88
CA SER A 36 -6.83 -21.25 -16.79
C SER A 36 -5.74 -20.28 -17.25
N LEU A 37 -5.27 -20.41 -18.48
CA LEU A 37 -4.20 -19.59 -19.04
C LEU A 37 -4.69 -18.31 -19.74
N GLY A 38 -5.98 -18.20 -20.13
CA GLY A 38 -6.50 -17.07 -20.89
C GLY A 38 -7.60 -16.28 -20.19
N ILE A 39 -8.62 -16.95 -19.68
CA ILE A 39 -9.87 -16.29 -19.24
C ILE A 39 -9.72 -15.69 -17.82
N ASN A 40 -8.92 -16.29 -16.96
CA ASN A 40 -8.74 -15.87 -15.57
C ASN A 40 -7.40 -15.16 -15.28
N LEU A 41 -6.55 -14.99 -16.29
CA LEU A 41 -5.19 -14.47 -16.12
C LEU A 41 -5.14 -12.98 -15.75
N TYR A 42 -6.13 -12.20 -16.18
CA TYR A 42 -6.11 -10.75 -15.98
C TYR A 42 -7.39 -10.25 -15.33
N SER A 43 -7.29 -9.82 -14.11
CA SER A 43 -8.40 -9.17 -13.37
C SER A 43 -8.64 -7.71 -13.76
N ASN A 44 -7.75 -7.12 -14.59
CA ASN A 44 -7.69 -5.69 -14.88
C ASN A 44 -7.66 -5.40 -16.38
N ALA A 45 -8.62 -4.61 -16.88
CA ALA A 45 -8.72 -4.20 -18.28
C ALA A 45 -7.44 -3.52 -18.82
N ALA A 46 -6.76 -2.72 -17.99
CA ALA A 46 -5.51 -2.07 -18.40
C ALA A 46 -4.39 -3.08 -18.67
N ALA A 47 -4.35 -4.21 -17.98
CA ALA A 47 -3.38 -5.27 -18.21
C ALA A 47 -3.65 -5.97 -19.56
N VAL A 48 -4.93 -6.28 -19.86
CA VAL A 48 -5.34 -6.84 -21.17
C VAL A 48 -4.95 -5.90 -22.31
N LEU A 49 -5.29 -4.61 -22.18
CA LEU A 49 -4.95 -3.62 -23.20
C LEU A 49 -3.45 -3.42 -23.35
N SER A 50 -2.66 -3.60 -22.27
CA SER A 50 -1.20 -3.58 -22.35
C SER A 50 -0.64 -4.70 -23.22
N GLU A 51 -1.27 -5.90 -23.23
CA GLU A 51 -0.87 -6.98 -24.12
C GLU A 51 -1.12 -6.61 -25.60
N LEU A 52 -2.24 -5.94 -25.90
CA LEU A 52 -2.55 -5.49 -27.24
C LEU A 52 -1.59 -4.38 -27.71
N VAL A 53 -1.27 -3.45 -26.83
CA VAL A 53 -0.26 -2.42 -27.08
C VAL A 53 1.12 -3.03 -27.36
N ALA A 54 1.54 -4.03 -26.58
CA ALA A 54 2.79 -4.76 -26.82
C ALA A 54 2.79 -5.51 -28.16
N ASN A 55 1.66 -6.08 -28.58
CA ASN A 55 1.52 -6.75 -29.88
C ASN A 55 1.63 -5.75 -31.03
N ALA A 56 1.04 -4.57 -30.91
CA ALA A 56 1.17 -3.48 -31.88
C ALA A 56 2.62 -3.00 -32.02
N TYR A 57 3.32 -2.81 -30.89
CA TYR A 57 4.75 -2.47 -30.89
C TYR A 57 5.59 -3.54 -31.63
N ASP A 58 5.32 -4.80 -31.35
CA ASP A 58 5.98 -5.94 -31.97
C ASP A 58 5.63 -6.11 -33.47
N ALA A 59 4.52 -5.54 -33.93
CA ALA A 59 4.08 -5.50 -35.33
C ALA A 59 4.63 -4.29 -36.09
N ASP A 60 5.64 -3.60 -35.57
CA ASP A 60 6.21 -2.38 -36.14
C ASP A 60 5.21 -1.23 -36.34
N ALA A 61 4.11 -1.21 -35.58
CA ALA A 61 3.17 -0.10 -35.62
C ALA A 61 3.84 1.23 -35.23
N GLY A 62 3.47 2.31 -35.86
CA GLY A 62 3.79 3.67 -35.43
C GLY A 62 2.82 4.16 -34.37
N THR A 63 1.56 3.76 -34.50
CA THR A 63 0.48 4.18 -33.60
C THR A 63 -0.40 3.00 -33.22
N VAL A 64 -0.75 2.90 -31.94
CA VAL A 64 -1.86 2.08 -31.46
C VAL A 64 -2.94 2.96 -30.87
N SER A 65 -4.17 2.85 -31.39
CA SER A 65 -5.33 3.63 -30.95
C SER A 65 -6.32 2.76 -30.19
N ILE A 66 -6.72 3.20 -29.01
CA ILE A 66 -7.71 2.54 -28.16
C ILE A 66 -8.94 3.45 -28.06
N ARG A 67 -10.07 2.99 -28.57
CA ARG A 67 -11.36 3.64 -28.39
C ARG A 67 -12.03 3.05 -27.16
N TRP A 68 -12.11 3.86 -26.11
CA TRP A 68 -12.65 3.52 -24.79
C TRP A 68 -13.72 4.54 -24.43
N GLN A 69 -14.96 4.31 -24.88
CA GLN A 69 -16.04 5.26 -24.67
C GLN A 69 -17.25 4.59 -24.02
N PRO A 70 -17.54 4.90 -22.76
CA PRO A 70 -18.79 4.48 -22.15
C PRO A 70 -19.99 5.19 -22.83
N ARG A 71 -21.09 4.46 -22.97
CA ARG A 71 -22.39 4.99 -23.43
C ARG A 71 -23.31 5.14 -22.22
N LYS A 72 -24.10 6.22 -22.23
CA LYS A 72 -25.17 6.37 -21.25
C LYS A 72 -26.33 5.45 -21.62
N ILE A 73 -26.71 4.60 -20.68
CA ILE A 73 -27.82 3.68 -20.80
C ILE A 73 -28.88 4.14 -19.81
N GLU A 74 -30.09 4.44 -20.31
CA GLU A 74 -31.25 4.75 -19.49
C GLU A 74 -31.91 3.44 -19.08
N SER A 75 -32.03 3.22 -17.77
CA SER A 75 -32.76 2.09 -17.19
C SER A 75 -33.84 2.61 -16.25
N PRO A 76 -34.84 1.79 -15.88
CA PRO A 76 -35.87 2.20 -14.91
C PRO A 76 -35.29 2.63 -13.55
N GLU A 77 -34.04 2.24 -13.25
CA GLU A 77 -33.32 2.57 -12.01
C GLU A 77 -32.46 3.84 -12.13
N GLY A 78 -32.39 4.45 -13.32
CA GLY A 78 -31.62 5.68 -13.58
C GLY A 78 -30.67 5.57 -14.78
N VAL A 79 -29.92 6.66 -15.01
CA VAL A 79 -28.91 6.70 -16.10
C VAL A 79 -27.60 6.14 -15.57
N THR A 80 -27.10 5.08 -16.22
CA THR A 80 -25.79 4.49 -15.94
C THR A 80 -24.86 4.67 -17.14
N GLU A 81 -23.56 4.80 -16.89
CA GLU A 81 -22.55 4.74 -17.96
C GLU A 81 -22.03 3.31 -18.06
N GLU A 82 -22.26 2.67 -19.22
CA GLU A 82 -21.78 1.32 -19.51
C GLU A 82 -20.80 1.32 -20.68
N LEU A 83 -19.72 0.57 -20.53
CA LEU A 83 -18.80 0.30 -21.63
C LEU A 83 -19.39 -0.80 -22.50
N VAL A 84 -19.73 -0.46 -23.75
CA VAL A 84 -20.41 -1.39 -24.68
C VAL A 84 -19.38 -2.14 -25.52
N GLU A 85 -18.35 -1.46 -25.98
CA GLU A 85 -17.29 -2.05 -26.76
C GLU A 85 -15.95 -1.35 -26.53
N VAL A 86 -14.86 -2.04 -26.84
CA VAL A 86 -13.49 -1.49 -26.89
C VAL A 86 -12.92 -1.83 -28.26
N VAL A 87 -12.40 -0.83 -28.96
CA VAL A 87 -11.73 -1.02 -30.22
C VAL A 87 -10.27 -0.64 -30.10
N VAL A 88 -9.39 -1.56 -30.52
CA VAL A 88 -7.94 -1.37 -30.53
C VAL A 88 -7.45 -1.54 -31.96
N THR A 89 -6.88 -0.47 -32.54
CA THR A 89 -6.38 -0.44 -33.89
C THR A 89 -4.90 -0.05 -33.90
N ASP A 90 -4.09 -0.82 -34.61
CA ASP A 90 -2.69 -0.49 -34.90
C ASP A 90 -2.46 -0.34 -36.41
N ASP A 91 -1.48 0.46 -36.78
CA ASP A 91 -0.99 0.70 -38.13
C ASP A 91 0.28 -0.14 -38.45
N GLY A 92 0.36 -1.33 -37.86
CA GLY A 92 1.49 -2.26 -38.03
C GLY A 92 1.47 -3.00 -39.36
N ILE A 93 2.34 -4.03 -39.45
CA ILE A 93 2.51 -4.82 -40.70
C ILE A 93 1.27 -5.65 -41.09
N GLY A 94 0.28 -5.78 -40.21
CA GLY A 94 -0.89 -6.62 -40.47
C GLY A 94 -0.60 -8.13 -40.57
N MET A 95 -1.62 -8.89 -40.87
CA MET A 95 -1.55 -10.36 -41.00
C MET A 95 -2.37 -10.86 -42.19
N SER A 96 -1.78 -11.69 -43.04
CA SER A 96 -2.52 -12.48 -44.02
C SER A 96 -3.34 -13.62 -43.35
N VAL A 97 -4.24 -14.27 -44.03
CA VAL A 97 -4.98 -15.43 -43.52
C VAL A 97 -4.03 -16.51 -42.98
N ALA A 98 -2.93 -16.79 -43.70
CA ALA A 98 -1.93 -17.75 -43.27
C ALA A 98 -1.27 -17.32 -41.94
N ALA A 99 -0.93 -16.03 -41.80
CA ALA A 99 -0.36 -15.49 -40.59
C ALA A 99 -1.35 -15.47 -39.42
N LEU A 100 -2.63 -15.16 -39.67
CA LEU A 100 -3.69 -15.23 -38.65
C LEU A 100 -3.78 -16.64 -38.07
N ASN A 101 -3.81 -17.68 -38.94
CA ASN A 101 -3.85 -19.07 -38.50
C ASN A 101 -2.57 -19.52 -37.78
N ALA A 102 -1.39 -19.19 -38.34
CA ALA A 102 -0.13 -19.69 -37.83
C ALA A 102 0.34 -18.95 -36.56
N ARG A 103 -0.11 -17.72 -36.36
CA ARG A 103 0.38 -16.83 -35.26
C ARG A 103 -0.73 -16.42 -34.30
N PHE A 104 -1.78 -15.75 -34.82
CA PHE A 104 -2.83 -15.17 -33.95
C PHE A 104 -3.73 -16.25 -33.33
N LEU A 105 -4.19 -17.19 -34.08
CA LEU A 105 -5.08 -18.28 -33.61
C LEU A 105 -4.32 -19.42 -32.92
N LYS A 106 -2.99 -19.48 -33.04
CA LYS A 106 -2.18 -20.49 -32.39
C LYS A 106 -1.79 -20.05 -30.98
N ALA A 107 -2.39 -20.67 -29.96
CA ALA A 107 -1.96 -20.48 -28.58
C ALA A 107 -0.53 -20.98 -28.35
N GLY A 108 0.26 -20.27 -27.56
CA GLY A 108 1.64 -20.67 -27.28
C GLY A 108 2.63 -20.47 -28.44
N TYR A 109 2.29 -19.66 -29.45
CA TYR A 109 3.20 -19.34 -30.53
C TYR A 109 4.45 -18.61 -30.03
N LYS A 110 5.60 -19.30 -30.11
CA LYS A 110 6.89 -18.77 -29.64
C LYS A 110 7.50 -17.84 -30.70
N LYS A 111 7.06 -16.57 -30.75
CA LYS A 111 7.47 -15.59 -31.76
C LYS A 111 8.98 -15.43 -31.85
N ARG A 112 9.67 -15.25 -30.73
CA ARG A 112 11.12 -15.02 -30.69
C ARG A 112 11.94 -16.21 -31.22
N ALA A 113 11.48 -17.44 -30.98
CA ALA A 113 12.15 -18.64 -31.50
C ALA A 113 11.93 -18.83 -33.00
N THR A 114 10.82 -18.30 -33.55
CA THR A 114 10.41 -18.54 -34.97
C THR A 114 10.79 -17.37 -35.88
N GLU A 115 10.64 -16.11 -35.38
CA GLU A 115 10.80 -14.89 -36.18
C GLU A 115 12.07 -14.10 -35.82
N GLY A 116 12.84 -14.56 -34.85
CA GLY A 116 14.00 -13.84 -34.29
C GLY A 116 13.60 -12.93 -33.14
N THR A 117 14.55 -12.11 -32.67
CA THR A 117 14.45 -11.35 -31.43
C THR A 117 13.94 -9.92 -31.59
N ALA A 118 13.79 -9.46 -32.84
CA ALA A 118 13.40 -8.09 -33.14
C ALA A 118 12.45 -7.99 -34.34
N SER A 119 11.68 -6.91 -34.39
CA SER A 119 10.72 -6.62 -35.44
C SER A 119 11.41 -6.39 -36.82
N PRO A 120 10.73 -6.68 -37.93
CA PRO A 120 11.37 -6.69 -39.24
C PRO A 120 11.77 -5.29 -39.73
N LYS A 121 10.96 -4.25 -39.55
CA LYS A 121 11.16 -2.89 -40.08
C LYS A 121 12.03 -2.04 -39.15
N TRP A 122 11.60 -1.84 -37.91
CA TRP A 122 12.23 -0.92 -36.98
C TRP A 122 13.28 -1.58 -36.09
N LYS A 123 13.46 -2.90 -36.19
CA LYS A 123 14.41 -3.68 -35.35
C LYS A 123 14.15 -3.49 -33.86
N ARG A 124 12.90 -3.29 -33.47
CA ARG A 124 12.48 -3.18 -32.08
C ARG A 124 12.60 -4.55 -31.40
N PRO A 125 13.23 -4.64 -30.23
CA PRO A 125 13.23 -5.90 -29.46
C PRO A 125 11.79 -6.33 -29.17
N PHE A 126 11.45 -7.60 -29.48
CA PHE A 126 10.11 -8.09 -29.22
C PHE A 126 9.77 -8.09 -27.72
N MET A 127 8.66 -7.48 -27.36
CA MET A 127 8.08 -7.50 -26.02
C MET A 127 7.43 -8.86 -25.71
N GLY A 128 6.78 -9.48 -26.70
CA GLY A 128 6.10 -10.77 -26.58
C GLY A 128 7.07 -11.95 -26.53
N ARG A 129 6.82 -12.96 -25.66
CA ARG A 129 7.60 -14.20 -25.56
C ARG A 129 6.72 -15.45 -25.60
N LYS A 130 5.73 -15.56 -24.71
CA LYS A 130 4.95 -16.80 -24.46
C LYS A 130 3.86 -17.07 -25.50
N GLY A 131 3.42 -16.08 -26.26
CA GLY A 131 2.35 -16.23 -27.27
C GLY A 131 0.95 -16.53 -26.71
N ILE A 132 0.73 -16.25 -25.41
CA ILE A 132 -0.56 -16.42 -24.72
C ILE A 132 -1.27 -15.10 -24.41
N GLY A 133 -0.56 -13.98 -24.44
CA GLY A 133 -1.11 -12.66 -24.07
C GLY A 133 -2.33 -12.23 -24.91
N LYS A 134 -2.40 -12.66 -26.18
CA LYS A 134 -3.56 -12.45 -27.06
C LYS A 134 -4.85 -13.11 -26.57
N LEU A 135 -4.76 -14.18 -25.76
CA LEU A 135 -5.92 -14.85 -25.18
C LEU A 135 -6.53 -14.05 -24.03
N SER A 136 -5.79 -13.08 -23.49
CA SER A 136 -6.26 -12.21 -22.41
C SER A 136 -7.52 -11.41 -22.78
N VAL A 137 -7.76 -11.15 -24.06
CA VAL A 137 -8.97 -10.45 -24.55
C VAL A 137 -10.26 -11.20 -24.18
N PHE A 138 -10.20 -12.55 -24.04
CA PHE A 138 -11.33 -13.37 -23.63
C PHE A 138 -11.71 -13.17 -22.16
N SER A 139 -10.84 -12.60 -21.34
CA SER A 139 -11.20 -12.18 -19.98
C SER A 139 -12.03 -10.89 -19.97
N LEU A 140 -11.95 -10.08 -21.03
CA LEU A 140 -12.60 -8.78 -21.12
C LEU A 140 -13.93 -8.85 -21.90
N ALA A 141 -13.98 -9.61 -23.01
CA ALA A 141 -15.12 -9.66 -23.92
C ALA A 141 -15.57 -11.09 -24.23
N ARG A 142 -16.87 -11.28 -24.52
CA ARG A 142 -17.44 -12.54 -25.01
C ARG A 142 -17.38 -12.66 -26.52
N VAL A 143 -17.29 -11.54 -27.23
CA VAL A 143 -17.18 -11.48 -28.67
C VAL A 143 -15.95 -10.70 -29.06
N VAL A 144 -15.10 -11.28 -29.88
CA VAL A 144 -13.86 -10.68 -30.39
C VAL A 144 -13.88 -10.75 -31.90
N GLU A 145 -13.87 -9.60 -32.56
CA GLU A 145 -13.71 -9.50 -34.00
C GLU A 145 -12.29 -8.98 -34.31
N VAL A 146 -11.65 -9.60 -35.26
CA VAL A 146 -10.28 -9.29 -35.69
C VAL A 146 -10.30 -8.97 -37.18
N TYR A 147 -9.83 -7.77 -37.50
CA TYR A 147 -9.66 -7.32 -38.87
C TYR A 147 -8.17 -7.05 -39.07
N SER A 148 -7.60 -7.59 -40.16
CA SER A 148 -6.17 -7.36 -40.40
C SER A 148 -5.87 -7.31 -41.90
N LYS A 149 -5.00 -6.39 -42.27
CA LYS A 149 -4.57 -6.14 -43.64
C LYS A 149 -3.06 -5.97 -43.72
N VAL A 150 -2.45 -6.72 -44.60
CA VAL A 150 -1.07 -6.49 -45.04
C VAL A 150 -1.09 -5.44 -46.16
N ASP A 151 -0.12 -4.53 -46.17
CA ASP A 151 -0.04 -3.50 -47.21
C ASP A 151 0.00 -4.13 -48.62
N GLY A 152 -0.87 -3.65 -49.51
CA GLY A 152 -1.03 -4.17 -50.86
C GLY A 152 -1.85 -5.47 -50.96
N GLU A 153 -2.34 -6.07 -49.86
CA GLU A 153 -3.18 -7.26 -49.86
C GLU A 153 -4.65 -6.94 -49.50
N GLN A 154 -5.54 -7.90 -49.72
CA GLN A 154 -6.94 -7.82 -49.29
C GLN A 154 -7.03 -7.95 -47.76
N ALA A 155 -7.88 -7.12 -47.16
CA ALA A 155 -8.15 -7.24 -45.73
C ALA A 155 -8.94 -8.48 -45.37
N ASN A 156 -8.70 -9.03 -44.19
CA ASN A 156 -9.31 -10.24 -43.67
C ASN A 156 -10.03 -9.97 -42.35
N GLY A 157 -11.22 -10.54 -42.17
CA GLY A 157 -12.01 -10.41 -40.95
C GLY A 157 -12.39 -11.79 -40.39
N LEU A 158 -12.29 -11.95 -39.08
CA LEU A 158 -12.77 -13.13 -38.36
C LEU A 158 -13.45 -12.76 -37.06
N LYS A 159 -14.38 -13.60 -36.62
CA LYS A 159 -15.14 -13.43 -35.36
C LYS A 159 -14.97 -14.66 -34.49
N ILE A 160 -14.65 -14.41 -33.24
CA ILE A 160 -14.56 -15.39 -32.15
C ILE A 160 -15.68 -15.11 -31.16
N VAL A 161 -16.54 -16.12 -30.93
CA VAL A 161 -17.52 -16.11 -29.85
C VAL A 161 -16.96 -17.00 -28.75
N VAL A 162 -16.66 -16.42 -27.60
CA VAL A 162 -15.96 -17.11 -26.49
C VAL A 162 -16.78 -18.29 -25.98
N GLU A 163 -18.09 -18.16 -25.88
CA GLU A 163 -18.99 -19.23 -25.44
C GLU A 163 -18.96 -20.44 -26.42
N ASP A 164 -18.90 -20.17 -27.72
CA ASP A 164 -18.76 -21.23 -28.72
C ASP A 164 -17.38 -21.90 -28.68
N LEU A 165 -16.33 -21.10 -28.44
CA LEU A 165 -14.98 -21.59 -28.20
C LEU A 165 -14.93 -22.49 -26.96
N GLU A 166 -15.46 -22.06 -25.83
CA GLU A 166 -15.51 -22.81 -24.56
C GLU A 166 -16.29 -24.13 -24.75
N ARG A 167 -17.43 -24.08 -25.46
CA ARG A 167 -18.21 -25.28 -25.78
C ARG A 167 -17.43 -26.25 -26.64
N ARG A 168 -16.75 -25.78 -27.70
CA ARG A 168 -15.92 -26.65 -28.56
C ARG A 168 -14.75 -27.27 -27.84
N ILE A 169 -14.14 -26.49 -26.94
CA ILE A 169 -13.08 -26.99 -26.04
C ILE A 169 -13.61 -28.13 -25.17
N SER A 170 -14.78 -27.97 -24.57
CA SER A 170 -15.38 -29.03 -23.72
C SER A 170 -15.79 -30.30 -24.50
N GLU A 171 -16.06 -30.17 -25.81
CA GLU A 171 -16.35 -31.28 -26.71
C GLU A 171 -15.10 -31.91 -27.34
N GLU A 172 -13.89 -31.45 -26.97
CA GLU A 172 -12.59 -31.87 -27.58
C GLU A 172 -12.56 -31.72 -29.11
N ARG A 173 -13.23 -30.68 -29.64
CA ARG A 173 -13.33 -30.38 -31.06
C ARG A 173 -12.59 -29.12 -31.45
N ASP A 174 -12.09 -29.08 -32.69
CA ASP A 174 -11.49 -27.88 -33.25
C ASP A 174 -12.50 -26.72 -33.30
N TYR A 175 -12.06 -25.55 -32.96
CA TYR A 175 -12.81 -24.31 -33.11
C TYR A 175 -12.35 -23.56 -34.37
N HIS A 176 -13.31 -23.24 -35.24
CA HIS A 176 -13.08 -22.45 -36.44
C HIS A 176 -13.77 -21.09 -36.30
N PRO A 177 -13.03 -19.98 -36.12
CA PRO A 177 -13.60 -18.65 -36.14
C PRO A 177 -14.38 -18.37 -37.41
N GLN A 178 -15.50 -17.66 -37.27
CA GLN A 178 -16.35 -17.32 -38.43
C GLN A 178 -15.67 -16.21 -39.25
N PRO A 179 -15.45 -16.40 -40.57
CA PRO A 179 -15.08 -15.32 -41.48
C PRO A 179 -16.18 -14.25 -41.52
N ILE A 180 -15.80 -12.99 -41.44
CA ILE A 180 -16.73 -11.85 -41.50
C ILE A 180 -16.24 -10.82 -42.52
N PRO A 181 -17.17 -10.06 -43.14
CA PRO A 181 -16.80 -8.98 -44.03
C PRO A 181 -16.05 -7.88 -43.28
N VAL A 182 -15.09 -7.25 -43.92
CA VAL A 182 -14.31 -6.14 -43.35
C VAL A 182 -15.05 -4.82 -43.61
N PRO A 183 -15.42 -4.05 -42.55
CA PRO A 183 -15.95 -2.71 -42.71
C PRO A 183 -14.93 -1.78 -43.38
N ALA A 184 -15.41 -0.83 -44.15
CA ALA A 184 -14.55 0.10 -44.87
C ALA A 184 -13.62 0.94 -43.92
N GLU A 185 -14.06 1.17 -42.71
CA GLU A 185 -13.26 1.83 -41.67
C GLU A 185 -12.06 1.01 -41.15
N TYR A 186 -12.02 -0.29 -41.43
CA TYR A 186 -10.95 -1.22 -41.01
C TYR A 186 -10.18 -1.81 -42.20
N ASP A 187 -10.39 -1.24 -43.40
CA ASP A 187 -9.71 -1.68 -44.64
C ASP A 187 -8.40 -0.88 -44.86
N GLU A 188 -7.64 -0.65 -43.81
CA GLU A 188 -6.33 -0.01 -43.82
C GLU A 188 -5.25 -0.99 -43.34
N PRO A 189 -3.98 -0.86 -43.80
CA PRO A 189 -2.88 -1.69 -43.28
C PRO A 189 -2.76 -1.66 -41.79
N GLY A 190 -2.62 -2.84 -41.14
CA GLY A 190 -2.54 -2.98 -39.71
C GLY A 190 -3.50 -4.03 -39.17
N THR A 191 -3.81 -3.94 -37.87
CA THR A 191 -4.74 -4.85 -37.19
C THR A 191 -5.72 -4.08 -36.31
N THR A 192 -7.00 -4.42 -36.40
CA THR A 192 -8.07 -3.91 -35.53
C THR A 192 -8.75 -5.05 -34.80
N LEU A 193 -8.82 -4.92 -33.46
CA LEU A 193 -9.61 -5.80 -32.60
C LEU A 193 -10.83 -5.03 -32.06
N VAL A 194 -12.02 -5.58 -32.28
CA VAL A 194 -13.28 -5.09 -31.71
C VAL A 194 -13.72 -6.05 -30.62
N LEU A 195 -13.74 -5.56 -29.39
CA LEU A 195 -14.13 -6.33 -28.20
C LEU A 195 -15.52 -5.88 -27.80
N SER A 196 -16.51 -6.76 -27.99
CA SER A 196 -17.92 -6.48 -27.71
C SER A 196 -18.51 -7.52 -26.74
N ASP A 197 -19.73 -7.28 -26.25
CA ASP A 197 -20.35 -8.04 -25.16
C ASP A 197 -19.39 -8.21 -23.98
N LEU A 198 -19.01 -7.07 -23.40
CA LEU A 198 -18.01 -7.04 -22.34
C LEU A 198 -18.51 -7.73 -21.07
N LYS A 199 -17.66 -8.56 -20.47
CA LYS A 199 -17.98 -9.33 -19.24
C LYS A 199 -18.24 -8.43 -18.04
N ARG A 200 -17.67 -7.22 -18.03
CA ARG A 200 -17.89 -6.18 -17.00
C ARG A 200 -18.37 -4.90 -17.68
N LYS A 201 -19.67 -4.66 -17.60
CA LYS A 201 -20.30 -3.51 -18.29
C LYS A 201 -20.10 -2.18 -17.56
N ARG A 202 -19.90 -2.16 -16.23
CA ARG A 202 -19.64 -0.92 -15.51
C ARG A 202 -18.24 -0.42 -15.86
N ALA A 203 -18.17 0.78 -16.41
CA ALA A 203 -16.92 1.49 -16.65
C ALA A 203 -16.33 1.93 -15.30
N ALA A 204 -15.73 1.00 -14.56
CA ALA A 204 -14.98 1.32 -13.35
C ALA A 204 -13.70 2.13 -13.64
N LEU A 205 -13.35 2.29 -14.91
CA LEU A 205 -12.14 2.95 -15.38
C LEU A 205 -12.50 4.00 -16.42
N THR A 206 -12.14 5.25 -16.19
CA THR A 206 -12.29 6.32 -17.19
C THR A 206 -11.19 6.25 -18.24
N ALA A 207 -11.39 6.89 -19.41
CA ALA A 207 -10.34 6.99 -20.42
C ALA A 207 -9.09 7.72 -19.90
N ALA A 208 -9.26 8.68 -18.98
CA ALA A 208 -8.15 9.36 -18.32
C ALA A 208 -7.38 8.41 -17.41
N ALA A 209 -8.08 7.62 -16.61
CA ALA A 209 -7.48 6.60 -15.76
C ALA A 209 -6.76 5.51 -16.57
N LEU A 210 -7.34 5.10 -17.72
CA LEU A 210 -6.68 4.17 -18.63
C LEU A 210 -5.36 4.75 -19.16
N ARG A 211 -5.33 6.02 -19.60
CA ARG A 211 -4.08 6.67 -20.04
C ARG A 211 -3.03 6.66 -18.94
N LYS A 212 -3.39 7.05 -17.72
CA LYS A 212 -2.47 7.06 -16.57
C LYS A 212 -1.89 5.68 -16.30
N ARG A 213 -2.71 4.64 -16.34
CA ARG A 213 -2.26 3.25 -16.11
C ARG A 213 -1.35 2.75 -17.22
N LEU A 214 -1.69 3.01 -18.50
CA LEU A 214 -0.85 2.63 -19.63
C LEU A 214 0.47 3.41 -19.65
N ALA A 215 0.45 4.71 -19.30
CA ALA A 215 1.65 5.54 -19.22
C ALA A 215 2.71 4.96 -18.25
N ARG A 216 2.30 4.27 -17.20
CA ARG A 216 3.22 3.63 -16.24
C ARG A 216 3.72 2.26 -16.68
N ARG A 217 3.05 1.62 -17.63
CA ARG A 217 3.35 0.24 -18.03
C ARG A 217 4.33 0.13 -19.20
N PHE A 218 4.68 1.25 -19.84
CA PHE A 218 5.56 1.24 -20.99
C PHE A 218 6.61 2.35 -20.92
N ASP A 219 7.80 2.03 -21.37
CA ASP A 219 8.86 3.02 -21.60
C ASP A 219 8.97 3.33 -23.12
N VAL A 220 7.89 3.88 -23.68
CA VAL A 220 7.77 4.19 -25.10
C VAL A 220 7.30 5.64 -25.36
N MET A 221 7.43 6.49 -24.34
CA MET A 221 6.97 7.90 -24.41
C MET A 221 8.07 8.85 -24.83
N ASP A 222 9.02 8.37 -25.61
CA ASP A 222 10.03 9.23 -26.23
C ASP A 222 9.39 10.08 -27.34
N ASP A 223 10.06 11.18 -27.71
CA ASP A 223 9.64 12.05 -28.81
C ASP A 223 10.25 11.61 -30.16
N THR A 224 10.63 10.35 -30.28
CA THR A 224 11.12 9.78 -31.53
C THR A 224 10.04 9.90 -32.59
N PRO A 225 10.34 10.56 -33.76
CA PRO A 225 9.38 10.67 -34.84
C PRO A 225 8.94 9.31 -35.39
N LEU A 226 7.69 9.19 -35.83
CA LEU A 226 7.12 7.94 -36.36
C LEU A 226 7.91 7.40 -37.56
N ASP A 227 8.42 8.28 -38.43
CA ASP A 227 9.25 7.91 -39.57
C ASP A 227 10.65 7.42 -39.18
N LYS A 228 11.04 7.57 -37.91
CA LYS A 228 12.28 7.06 -37.34
C LYS A 228 12.06 5.92 -36.34
N GLY A 229 10.90 5.31 -36.39
CA GLY A 229 10.56 4.19 -35.52
C GLY A 229 9.99 4.56 -34.17
N GLY A 230 9.47 5.79 -34.00
CA GLY A 230 8.71 6.17 -32.83
C GLY A 230 7.43 5.35 -32.68
N PHE A 231 6.89 5.30 -31.45
CA PHE A 231 5.66 4.56 -31.15
C PHE A 231 4.73 5.40 -30.27
N HIS A 232 3.48 5.56 -30.71
CA HIS A 232 2.49 6.36 -30.02
C HIS A 232 1.33 5.49 -29.52
N ILE A 233 0.96 5.67 -28.27
CA ILE A 233 -0.24 5.09 -27.69
C ILE A 233 -1.30 6.19 -27.59
N VAL A 234 -2.47 5.97 -28.19
CA VAL A 234 -3.55 6.94 -28.26
C VAL A 234 -4.81 6.35 -27.62
N VAL A 235 -5.44 7.08 -26.70
CA VAL A 235 -6.72 6.68 -26.08
C VAL A 235 -7.73 7.77 -26.33
N ASN A 236 -8.84 7.46 -27.01
CA ASN A 236 -9.87 8.42 -27.40
C ASN A 236 -9.28 9.68 -28.04
N ASN A 237 -8.47 9.50 -29.08
CA ASN A 237 -7.78 10.54 -29.83
C ASN A 237 -6.81 11.43 -29.03
N LYS A 238 -6.42 11.01 -27.81
CA LYS A 238 -5.41 11.69 -27.01
C LYS A 238 -4.18 10.80 -26.86
N ARG A 239 -3.04 11.28 -27.38
CA ARG A 239 -1.75 10.60 -27.20
C ARG A 239 -1.39 10.55 -25.72
N ILE A 240 -0.88 9.43 -25.28
CA ILE A 240 -0.25 9.28 -23.97
C ILE A 240 1.09 9.99 -23.99
N THR A 241 1.33 10.83 -22.98
CA THR A 241 2.54 11.62 -22.82
C THR A 241 3.03 11.58 -21.38
N TRP A 242 4.18 12.18 -21.12
CA TRP A 242 4.69 12.36 -19.75
C TRP A 242 3.70 13.04 -18.82
N ALA A 243 2.78 13.88 -19.34
CA ALA A 243 1.75 14.55 -18.55
C ALA A 243 0.73 13.58 -17.93
N ASP A 244 0.59 12.37 -18.46
CA ASP A 244 -0.29 11.31 -17.93
C ASP A 244 0.35 10.54 -16.75
N ARG A 245 1.66 10.73 -16.50
CA ARG A 245 2.38 10.15 -15.38
C ARG A 245 2.26 11.04 -14.14
N GLN A 246 1.24 10.79 -13.33
CA GLN A 246 0.91 11.63 -12.18
C GLN A 246 2.00 11.62 -11.09
N GLU A 247 2.69 10.48 -10.92
CA GLU A 247 3.78 10.33 -9.98
C GLU A 247 4.90 11.35 -10.24
N LEU A 248 5.21 11.64 -11.48
CA LEU A 248 6.29 12.58 -11.84
C LEU A 248 6.03 13.99 -11.30
N LYS A 249 4.77 14.43 -11.27
CA LYS A 249 4.38 15.78 -10.82
C LYS A 249 4.53 15.99 -9.32
N ARG A 250 4.68 14.89 -8.54
CA ARG A 250 4.75 14.90 -7.06
C ARG A 250 6.16 14.69 -6.55
N LEU A 251 7.13 14.49 -7.45
CA LEU A 251 8.51 14.18 -7.07
C LEU A 251 9.23 15.41 -6.52
N GLN A 252 9.97 15.19 -5.44
CA GLN A 252 10.93 16.15 -4.89
C GLN A 252 12.37 15.79 -5.22
N PHE A 253 12.68 14.47 -5.20
CA PHE A 253 14.01 13.94 -5.45
C PHE A 253 13.93 12.79 -6.44
N ILE A 254 14.94 12.68 -7.31
CA ILE A 254 15.05 11.61 -8.31
C ILE A 254 16.47 11.08 -8.31
N TRP A 255 16.59 9.76 -8.39
CA TRP A 255 17.85 9.04 -8.64
C TRP A 255 17.74 8.30 -9.96
N GLU A 256 18.72 8.53 -10.83
CA GLU A 256 18.76 7.98 -12.18
C GLU A 256 20.04 7.12 -12.36
N PHE A 257 19.90 6.01 -13.07
CA PHE A 257 21.00 5.05 -13.26
C PHE A 257 21.85 5.45 -14.47
N GLY A 258 23.09 5.88 -14.20
CA GLY A 258 24.11 6.19 -15.23
C GLY A 258 23.90 7.50 -15.98
N THR A 259 22.72 7.73 -16.51
CA THR A 259 22.36 8.94 -17.29
C THR A 259 20.96 9.44 -16.93
N GLN A 260 20.70 10.71 -17.21
CA GLN A 260 19.36 11.25 -17.05
C GLN A 260 18.39 10.59 -18.03
N SER A 261 17.37 9.95 -17.53
CA SER A 261 16.37 9.19 -18.30
C SER A 261 15.06 9.94 -18.50
N LEU A 262 14.77 10.94 -17.65
CA LEU A 262 13.55 11.73 -17.72
C LEU A 262 13.83 13.13 -18.29
N PRO A 263 12.97 13.64 -19.21
CA PRO A 263 13.10 15.00 -19.70
C PRO A 263 12.70 16.00 -18.61
N ASP A 264 13.37 17.15 -18.54
CA ASP A 264 13.07 18.19 -17.55
C ASP A 264 11.63 18.71 -17.66
N SER A 265 11.04 18.67 -18.85
CA SER A 265 9.64 19.06 -19.10
C SER A 265 8.61 18.16 -18.40
N ALA A 266 8.99 16.94 -18.04
CA ALA A 266 8.12 15.99 -17.33
C ALA A 266 8.12 16.19 -15.82
N LEU A 267 9.05 16.97 -15.28
CA LEU A 267 9.33 17.10 -13.86
C LEU A 267 8.84 18.43 -13.28
N PRO A 268 8.52 18.48 -11.99
CA PRO A 268 8.20 19.72 -11.28
C PRO A 268 9.41 20.68 -11.28
N LYS A 269 9.12 21.97 -11.26
CA LYS A 269 10.18 22.97 -11.06
C LYS A 269 10.85 22.73 -9.68
N GLY A 270 12.19 22.71 -9.72
CA GLY A 270 12.99 22.58 -8.49
C GLY A 270 13.11 21.15 -7.95
N VAL A 271 12.72 20.13 -8.72
CA VAL A 271 13.06 18.74 -8.38
C VAL A 271 14.59 18.59 -8.34
N GLN A 272 15.09 17.89 -7.31
CA GLN A 272 16.52 17.64 -7.21
C GLN A 272 16.87 16.27 -7.82
N ARG A 273 17.83 16.27 -8.74
CA ARG A 273 18.24 15.08 -9.50
C ARG A 273 19.60 14.59 -9.04
N PHE A 274 19.73 13.28 -8.85
CA PHE A 274 20.97 12.60 -8.55
C PHE A 274 21.23 11.52 -9.60
N VAL A 275 22.46 11.42 -10.05
CA VAL A 275 22.90 10.33 -10.92
C VAL A 275 23.64 9.31 -10.06
N LEU A 276 23.18 8.08 -10.06
CA LEU A 276 23.84 6.98 -9.36
C LEU A 276 25.12 6.58 -10.11
N PRO A 277 26.21 6.25 -9.39
CA PRO A 277 27.53 6.09 -10.00
C PRO A 277 27.64 4.89 -10.95
N SER A 278 26.84 3.85 -10.73
CA SER A 278 26.81 2.67 -11.58
C SER A 278 25.41 2.33 -12.06
N SER A 279 25.33 1.85 -13.30
CA SER A 279 24.16 1.21 -13.88
C SER A 279 24.38 -0.29 -14.12
N TYR A 280 25.58 -0.80 -13.85
CA TYR A 280 25.93 -2.21 -14.05
C TYR A 280 25.60 -3.02 -12.80
N VAL A 281 24.78 -4.04 -12.99
CA VAL A 281 24.49 -5.09 -11.99
C VAL A 281 25.62 -6.11 -12.00
N ASP A 282 26.09 -6.46 -13.20
CA ASP A 282 27.24 -7.32 -13.46
C ASP A 282 27.95 -6.80 -14.72
N GLU A 283 29.18 -6.31 -14.56
CA GLU A 283 29.96 -5.76 -15.66
C GLU A 283 30.46 -6.84 -16.62
N GLU A 284 30.84 -8.01 -16.10
CA GLU A 284 31.35 -9.10 -16.91
C GLU A 284 30.30 -9.69 -17.84
N ARG A 285 29.08 -9.80 -17.34
CA ARG A 285 27.93 -10.30 -18.12
C ARG A 285 27.21 -9.17 -18.89
N GLY A 286 27.61 -7.92 -18.68
CA GLY A 286 26.98 -6.75 -19.30
C GLY A 286 25.55 -6.47 -18.82
N TRP A 287 25.15 -6.97 -17.64
CA TRP A 287 23.83 -6.74 -17.08
C TRP A 287 23.71 -5.31 -16.56
N ARG A 288 22.77 -4.57 -17.11
CA ARG A 288 22.55 -3.15 -16.79
C ARG A 288 21.14 -2.85 -16.40
N VAL A 289 21.00 -1.85 -15.53
CA VAL A 289 19.74 -1.19 -15.18
C VAL A 289 19.72 0.20 -15.76
N ARG A 290 18.60 0.59 -16.34
CA ARG A 290 18.28 1.96 -16.76
C ARG A 290 17.05 2.45 -16.04
N GLY A 291 16.79 3.74 -16.11
CA GLY A 291 15.59 4.34 -15.53
C GLY A 291 15.87 5.10 -14.25
N TRP A 292 14.86 5.18 -13.41
CA TRP A 292 14.86 6.09 -12.29
C TRP A 292 13.96 5.57 -11.14
N PHE A 293 14.22 6.08 -9.96
CA PHE A 293 13.26 6.12 -8.85
C PHE A 293 13.35 7.47 -8.15
N GLY A 294 12.27 7.86 -7.49
CA GLY A 294 12.19 9.15 -6.83
C GLY A 294 11.30 9.12 -5.61
N THR A 295 11.34 10.20 -4.83
CA THR A 295 10.52 10.37 -3.64
C THR A 295 9.61 11.57 -3.73
N THR A 296 8.42 11.42 -3.14
CA THR A 296 7.42 12.48 -2.95
C THR A 296 7.62 13.22 -1.62
N GLU A 297 6.85 14.26 -1.39
CA GLU A 297 6.85 14.99 -0.11
C GLU A 297 6.28 14.12 1.02
N LYS A 298 5.17 13.42 0.74
CA LYS A 298 4.44 12.59 1.70
C LYS A 298 4.20 11.20 1.14
N PRO A 299 4.19 10.16 1.97
CA PRO A 299 3.82 8.80 1.53
C PRO A 299 2.40 8.74 0.98
N THR A 300 1.49 9.57 1.50
CA THR A 300 0.09 9.68 1.06
C THR A 300 -0.06 10.14 -0.38
N ASP A 301 0.94 10.83 -0.93
CA ASP A 301 0.96 11.25 -2.34
C ASP A 301 1.05 10.06 -3.30
N LEU A 302 1.50 8.91 -2.81
CA LEU A 302 1.66 7.66 -3.56
C LEU A 302 0.54 6.65 -3.29
N VAL A 303 -0.30 6.90 -2.28
CA VAL A 303 -1.39 5.99 -1.90
C VAL A 303 -2.67 6.43 -2.61
N ASN A 304 -3.26 5.49 -3.37
CA ASN A 304 -4.60 5.57 -3.95
C ASN A 304 -4.94 6.86 -4.73
N ASP A 305 -4.30 7.05 -5.86
CA ASP A 305 -4.97 7.73 -6.96
C ASP A 305 -6.10 6.78 -7.42
N GLU A 306 -7.37 7.15 -7.20
CA GLU A 306 -8.54 6.33 -7.57
C GLU A 306 -8.49 5.93 -9.05
N GLU A 307 -7.87 6.74 -9.90
CA GLU A 307 -7.74 6.52 -11.33
C GLU A 307 -6.48 5.71 -11.71
N ALA A 308 -5.32 5.99 -11.11
CA ALA A 308 -4.05 5.34 -11.48
C ALA A 308 -3.74 4.08 -10.65
N GLY A 309 -4.44 3.87 -9.54
CA GLY A 309 -4.12 2.84 -8.55
C GLY A 309 -2.96 3.25 -7.63
N SER A 310 -2.32 2.30 -6.98
CA SER A 310 -1.17 2.60 -6.12
C SER A 310 0.01 3.10 -6.97
N LEU A 311 0.49 4.30 -6.66
CA LEU A 311 1.68 4.87 -7.26
C LEU A 311 2.96 4.49 -6.51
N LYS A 312 2.82 3.88 -5.34
CA LYS A 312 3.92 3.37 -4.52
C LYS A 312 4.61 2.21 -5.21
N ASN A 313 5.89 2.09 -5.02
CA ASN A 313 6.75 1.03 -5.53
C ASN A 313 7.43 1.33 -6.87
N ILE A 314 8.41 0.50 -7.20
CA ILE A 314 9.16 0.58 -8.46
C ILE A 314 8.69 -0.54 -9.37
N ILE A 315 8.34 -0.16 -10.59
CA ILE A 315 7.99 -1.11 -11.65
C ILE A 315 9.28 -1.52 -12.37
N VAL A 316 9.51 -2.82 -12.49
CA VAL A 316 10.63 -3.37 -13.26
C VAL A 316 10.14 -3.71 -14.66
N LEU A 317 10.79 -3.13 -15.65
CA LEU A 317 10.55 -3.40 -17.06
C LEU A 317 11.66 -4.30 -17.61
N ALA A 318 11.31 -5.09 -18.60
CA ALA A 318 12.24 -5.68 -19.55
C ALA A 318 11.68 -5.47 -20.96
N ARG A 319 12.53 -5.06 -21.90
CA ARG A 319 12.11 -4.73 -23.27
C ARG A 319 10.92 -3.77 -23.31
N LYS A 320 11.03 -2.70 -22.48
CA LYS A 320 10.06 -1.59 -22.39
C LYS A 320 8.67 -1.95 -21.86
N ARG A 321 8.46 -3.16 -21.31
CA ARG A 321 7.19 -3.60 -20.70
C ARG A 321 7.38 -4.18 -19.30
N PRO A 322 6.36 -4.12 -18.41
CA PRO A 322 6.47 -4.64 -17.06
C PRO A 322 6.68 -6.15 -17.01
N ILE A 323 7.57 -6.57 -16.09
CA ILE A 323 7.76 -7.96 -15.71
C ILE A 323 7.61 -8.17 -14.21
N GLN A 324 7.68 -7.08 -13.41
CA GLN A 324 7.46 -7.07 -11.97
C GLN A 324 6.80 -5.73 -11.59
N GLU A 325 5.62 -5.77 -10.97
CA GLU A 325 4.88 -4.55 -10.61
C GLU A 325 5.27 -3.94 -9.25
N GLY A 326 6.27 -4.45 -8.61
CA GLY A 326 6.80 -3.90 -7.36
C GLY A 326 8.01 -4.71 -6.90
N ILE A 327 9.08 -4.03 -6.53
CA ILE A 327 10.31 -4.68 -6.11
C ILE A 327 10.76 -4.24 -4.70
N ILE A 328 10.28 -3.12 -4.17
CA ILE A 328 10.75 -2.58 -2.89
C ILE A 328 10.55 -3.58 -1.75
N GLU A 329 9.42 -4.27 -1.71
CA GLU A 329 9.11 -5.27 -0.68
C GLU A 329 10.06 -6.48 -0.70
N LYS A 330 10.71 -6.73 -1.84
CA LYS A 330 11.68 -7.80 -2.03
C LYS A 330 13.13 -7.38 -1.69
N LEU A 331 13.35 -6.08 -1.45
CA LEU A 331 14.70 -5.57 -1.16
C LEU A 331 15.09 -5.73 0.31
N ASP A 332 14.17 -6.19 1.20
CA ASP A 332 14.41 -6.23 2.65
C ASP A 332 14.98 -4.91 3.18
N PHE A 333 14.31 -3.81 2.79
CA PHE A 333 14.74 -2.44 3.08
C PHE A 333 13.76 -1.78 4.03
N SER A 334 14.08 -1.76 5.32
CA SER A 334 13.20 -1.32 6.42
C SER A 334 13.27 0.18 6.75
N ARG A 335 14.03 0.98 5.99
CA ARG A 335 14.15 2.42 6.24
C ARG A 335 12.88 3.18 5.80
N LEU A 336 12.56 4.28 6.51
CA LEU A 336 11.44 5.18 6.23
C LEU A 336 11.39 5.64 4.76
N PHE A 337 12.55 5.85 4.14
CA PHE A 337 12.72 6.21 2.73
C PHE A 337 11.85 5.39 1.77
N GLY A 338 11.76 4.06 1.97
CA GLY A 338 11.00 3.17 1.10
C GLY A 338 9.50 3.50 1.00
N ASN A 339 8.93 4.19 1.99
CA ASN A 339 7.53 4.58 1.98
C ASN A 339 7.22 5.74 1.01
N TYR A 340 8.23 6.51 0.63
CA TYR A 340 8.11 7.68 -0.27
C TYR A 340 8.44 7.35 -1.72
N VAL A 341 8.89 6.12 -2.01
CA VAL A 341 9.50 5.78 -3.29
C VAL A 341 8.47 5.34 -4.31
N THR A 342 8.61 5.92 -5.50
CA THR A 342 8.02 5.45 -6.75
C THR A 342 9.09 5.41 -7.83
N GLY A 343 8.90 4.61 -8.88
CA GLY A 343 9.89 4.57 -9.95
C GLY A 343 9.57 3.57 -11.05
N GLN A 344 10.44 3.61 -12.05
CA GLN A 344 10.43 2.71 -13.17
C GLN A 344 11.88 2.43 -13.58
N ILE A 345 12.25 1.16 -13.59
CA ILE A 345 13.57 0.70 -14.01
C ILE A 345 13.43 -0.34 -15.12
N GLU A 346 14.38 -0.35 -16.01
CA GLU A 346 14.47 -1.33 -17.10
C GLU A 346 15.71 -2.19 -16.89
N ALA A 347 15.50 -3.51 -16.92
CA ALA A 347 16.52 -4.53 -16.71
C ALA A 347 16.34 -5.65 -17.74
N ASP A 348 16.79 -5.40 -18.97
CA ASP A 348 16.58 -6.29 -20.13
C ASP A 348 17.21 -7.66 -19.93
N PHE A 349 18.25 -7.77 -19.10
CA PHE A 349 18.90 -9.04 -18.77
C PHE A 349 17.98 -10.03 -18.02
N LEU A 350 16.84 -9.58 -17.52
CA LEU A 350 15.83 -10.46 -16.93
C LEU A 350 14.98 -11.21 -17.98
N ASP A 351 15.00 -10.76 -19.25
CA ASP A 351 14.25 -11.38 -20.35
C ASP A 351 15.19 -11.65 -21.55
N LEU A 352 16.24 -12.45 -21.29
CA LEU A 352 17.21 -12.87 -22.30
C LEU A 352 16.59 -13.91 -23.26
N ASP A 353 17.06 -13.89 -24.51
CA ASP A 353 16.67 -14.85 -25.54
C ASP A 353 17.64 -16.05 -25.64
N ASP A 354 18.59 -16.15 -24.71
CA ASP A 354 19.56 -17.21 -24.64
C ASP A 354 18.92 -18.54 -24.18
N ASN A 355 19.35 -19.65 -24.78
CA ASN A 355 18.88 -20.99 -24.41
C ASN A 355 19.35 -21.43 -23.02
N ASP A 356 20.37 -20.76 -22.47
CA ASP A 356 20.93 -21.03 -21.15
C ASP A 356 20.05 -20.42 -20.01
N TYR A 357 19.07 -19.57 -20.35
CA TYR A 357 18.21 -18.91 -19.38
C TYR A 357 16.73 -19.16 -19.59
N ASP A 358 16.09 -19.71 -18.58
CA ASP A 358 14.63 -19.89 -18.56
C ASP A 358 13.87 -18.56 -18.47
N ASP A 359 12.59 -18.59 -18.89
CA ASP A 359 11.67 -17.47 -18.68
C ASP A 359 11.27 -17.39 -17.20
N ILE A 360 11.78 -16.38 -16.50
CA ILE A 360 11.55 -16.16 -15.07
C ILE A 360 10.30 -15.34 -14.75
N ALA A 361 9.62 -14.81 -15.77
CA ALA A 361 8.38 -14.06 -15.54
C ALA A 361 7.19 -15.00 -15.41
N THR A 362 6.31 -14.76 -14.43
CA THR A 362 5.02 -15.45 -14.33
C THR A 362 4.17 -15.22 -15.57
N SER A 363 3.14 -16.05 -15.78
CA SER A 363 2.31 -15.97 -16.98
C SER A 363 1.56 -14.64 -17.11
N ASP A 364 1.16 -14.04 -15.99
CA ASP A 364 0.54 -12.71 -15.89
C ASP A 364 1.55 -11.55 -15.90
N ARG A 365 2.87 -11.85 -15.91
CA ARG A 365 3.97 -10.88 -15.88
C ARG A 365 3.88 -9.86 -14.73
N GLN A 366 3.41 -10.29 -13.58
CA GLN A 366 3.35 -9.47 -12.38
C GLN A 366 4.46 -9.81 -11.38
N ARG A 367 5.08 -10.99 -11.51
CA ARG A 367 6.11 -11.46 -10.59
C ARG A 367 7.23 -12.20 -11.32
N LEU A 368 8.41 -12.18 -10.70
CA LEU A 368 9.59 -12.93 -11.12
C LEU A 368 9.79 -14.14 -10.20
N ILE A 369 10.43 -15.18 -10.71
CA ILE A 369 10.92 -16.32 -9.92
C ILE A 369 12.06 -15.81 -9.05
N GLU A 370 11.88 -15.89 -7.70
CA GLU A 370 12.73 -15.19 -6.73
C GLU A 370 14.15 -15.76 -6.60
N ASP A 371 14.35 -17.04 -6.87
CA ASP A 371 15.61 -17.79 -6.71
C ASP A 371 16.50 -17.75 -7.95
N ASP A 372 16.08 -17.09 -9.02
CA ASP A 372 16.91 -16.92 -10.21
C ASP A 372 18.08 -15.96 -9.93
N GLU A 373 19.28 -16.33 -10.42
CA GLU A 373 20.50 -15.54 -10.17
C GLU A 373 20.40 -14.09 -10.66
N ARG A 374 19.68 -13.85 -11.76
CA ARG A 374 19.46 -12.51 -12.33
C ARG A 374 18.62 -11.65 -11.39
N VAL A 375 17.60 -12.26 -10.75
CA VAL A 375 16.72 -11.58 -9.81
C VAL A 375 17.45 -11.26 -8.51
N LEU A 376 18.23 -12.21 -7.99
CA LEU A 376 19.05 -12.01 -6.79
C LEU A 376 20.12 -10.92 -7.01
N ALA A 377 20.77 -10.92 -8.18
CA ALA A 377 21.74 -9.89 -8.55
C ALA A 377 21.08 -8.51 -8.62
N LEU A 378 19.91 -8.39 -9.27
CA LEU A 378 19.15 -7.14 -9.33
C LEU A 378 18.76 -6.65 -7.94
N GLN A 379 18.25 -7.52 -7.07
CA GLN A 379 17.85 -7.15 -5.71
C GLN A 379 19.05 -6.65 -4.89
N SER A 380 20.19 -7.33 -4.96
CA SER A 380 21.42 -6.92 -4.29
C SER A 380 21.90 -5.54 -4.77
N PHE A 381 21.91 -5.33 -6.07
CA PHE A 381 22.29 -4.06 -6.69
C PHE A 381 21.35 -2.91 -6.26
N LEU A 382 20.04 -3.12 -6.35
CA LEU A 382 19.05 -2.12 -5.96
C LEU A 382 19.11 -1.80 -4.47
N ARG A 383 19.37 -2.80 -3.60
CA ARG A 383 19.57 -2.57 -2.16
C ARG A 383 20.72 -1.60 -1.92
N GLY A 384 21.86 -1.76 -2.62
CA GLY A 384 22.99 -0.84 -2.56
C GLY A 384 22.64 0.58 -3.04
N ALA A 385 21.91 0.68 -4.17
CA ALA A 385 21.42 1.94 -4.70
C ALA A 385 20.47 2.64 -3.72
N PHE A 386 19.58 1.89 -3.07
CA PHE A 386 18.64 2.41 -2.07
C PHE A 386 19.34 2.91 -0.80
N VAL A 387 20.39 2.24 -0.34
CA VAL A 387 21.19 2.71 0.80
C VAL A 387 21.81 4.07 0.45
N THR A 388 22.44 4.18 -0.72
CA THR A 388 23.03 5.43 -1.19
C THR A 388 21.99 6.55 -1.32
N ALA A 389 20.86 6.25 -1.93
CA ALA A 389 19.77 7.22 -2.11
C ALA A 389 19.17 7.66 -0.78
N ALA A 390 18.95 6.76 0.16
CA ALA A 390 18.44 7.07 1.49
C ALA A 390 19.36 7.98 2.28
N ASP A 391 20.66 7.76 2.19
CA ASP A 391 21.67 8.61 2.83
C ASP A 391 21.72 10.02 2.19
N GLN A 392 21.60 10.12 0.87
CA GLN A 392 21.48 11.41 0.16
C GLN A 392 20.17 12.12 0.51
N TRP A 393 19.06 11.38 0.53
CA TRP A 393 17.72 11.89 0.86
C TRP A 393 17.66 12.43 2.29
N SER A 394 18.23 11.73 3.27
CA SER A 394 18.24 12.16 4.66
C SER A 394 18.94 13.53 4.84
N LYS A 395 19.92 13.84 4.00
CA LYS A 395 20.64 15.11 3.98
C LYS A 395 19.92 16.20 3.14
N ALA A 396 19.29 15.80 2.05
CA ALA A 396 18.67 16.73 1.10
C ALA A 396 17.25 17.16 1.53
N ARG A 397 16.48 16.26 2.13
CA ARG A 397 15.09 16.53 2.55
C ARG A 397 14.94 17.68 3.50
N PRO A 398 15.72 17.81 4.61
CA PRO A 398 15.63 18.96 5.47
C PRO A 398 15.97 20.29 4.75
N LYS A 399 16.97 20.27 3.87
CA LYS A 399 17.33 21.47 3.08
C LYS A 399 16.20 21.91 2.16
N ARG A 400 15.52 20.96 1.52
CA ARG A 400 14.35 21.25 0.67
C ARG A 400 13.19 21.78 1.53
N ALA A 401 12.87 21.10 2.63
CA ALA A 401 11.82 21.52 3.54
C ALA A 401 12.06 22.91 4.13
N ALA A 402 13.33 23.31 4.35
CA ALA A 402 13.69 24.66 4.74
C ALA A 402 13.31 25.67 3.68
N VAL A 403 13.67 25.42 2.40
CA VAL A 403 13.34 26.33 1.29
C VAL A 403 11.82 26.50 1.18
N ASP A 404 11.08 25.39 1.16
CA ASP A 404 9.63 25.41 1.02
C ASP A 404 8.95 26.14 2.22
N ALA A 405 9.46 25.95 3.44
CA ALA A 405 8.96 26.65 4.63
C ALA A 405 9.25 28.15 4.61
N LEU A 406 10.47 28.55 4.21
CA LEU A 406 10.86 29.95 4.12
C LEU A 406 10.09 30.68 3.01
N ASP A 407 9.81 30.04 1.89
CA ASP A 407 9.00 30.61 0.82
C ASP A 407 7.52 30.74 1.24
N LYS A 408 7.02 29.82 2.03
CA LYS A 408 5.65 29.84 2.57
C LYS A 408 5.44 30.88 3.66
N PHE A 409 6.47 31.15 4.49
CA PHE A 409 6.40 32.05 5.64
C PHE A 409 7.40 33.22 5.51
N PRO A 410 7.01 34.33 4.86
CA PRO A 410 7.91 35.46 4.60
C PRO A 410 8.55 36.07 5.87
N LYS A 411 7.83 36.09 7.01
CA LYS A 411 8.37 36.58 8.29
C LYS A 411 9.48 35.67 8.82
N LEU A 412 9.33 34.34 8.68
CA LEU A 412 10.37 33.39 9.05
C LEU A 412 11.62 33.55 8.17
N LYS A 413 11.41 33.81 6.87
CA LYS A 413 12.51 34.12 5.95
C LYS A 413 13.25 35.38 6.34
N ALA A 414 12.52 36.46 6.62
CA ALA A 414 13.11 37.72 7.07
C ALA A 414 13.92 37.50 8.33
N TRP A 415 13.38 36.75 9.32
CA TRP A 415 14.12 36.44 10.56
C TRP A 415 15.44 35.70 10.27
N VAL A 416 15.43 34.69 9.38
CA VAL A 416 16.67 33.96 9.01
C VAL A 416 17.66 34.87 8.33
N ASP A 417 17.18 35.75 7.42
CA ASP A 417 18.03 36.65 6.65
C ASP A 417 18.63 37.80 7.52
N ASP A 418 17.98 38.16 8.62
CA ASP A 418 18.46 39.13 9.60
C ASP A 418 19.50 38.58 10.59
N LEU A 419 19.61 37.24 10.69
CA LEU A 419 20.62 36.59 11.53
C LEU A 419 22.05 36.91 11.04
N PRO A 420 23.05 36.90 11.94
CA PRO A 420 24.46 36.91 11.57
C PRO A 420 24.81 35.80 10.57
N GLN A 421 25.71 36.05 9.62
CA GLN A 421 26.00 35.12 8.53
C GLN A 421 26.34 33.70 9.01
N TRP A 422 27.08 33.58 10.11
CA TRP A 422 27.47 32.31 10.71
C TRP A 422 26.30 31.51 11.31
N GLN A 423 25.18 32.14 11.65
CA GLN A 423 23.98 31.49 12.20
C GLN A 423 23.00 31.04 11.14
N ARG A 424 23.03 31.64 9.94
CA ARG A 424 21.97 31.41 8.90
C ARG A 424 21.84 29.97 8.45
N GLU A 425 22.97 29.27 8.27
CA GLU A 425 22.94 27.86 7.83
C GLU A 425 22.34 26.95 8.91
N SER A 426 22.73 27.15 10.17
CA SER A 426 22.16 26.39 11.31
C SER A 426 20.67 26.68 11.49
N ALA A 427 20.24 27.95 11.32
CA ALA A 427 18.82 28.31 11.35
C ALA A 427 18.02 27.66 10.24
N ARG A 428 18.54 27.65 9.00
CA ARG A 428 17.91 26.96 7.86
C ARG A 428 17.81 25.46 8.10
N THR A 429 18.83 24.85 8.62
CA THR A 429 18.84 23.42 8.95
C THR A 429 17.80 23.08 10.01
N MET A 430 17.71 23.88 11.08
CA MET A 430 16.68 23.73 12.12
C MET A 430 15.26 23.88 11.53
N VAL A 431 15.02 24.94 10.76
CA VAL A 431 13.73 25.17 10.08
C VAL A 431 13.38 23.98 9.21
N GLY A 432 14.34 23.47 8.43
CA GLY A 432 14.14 22.34 7.55
C GLY A 432 13.87 21.04 8.29
N THR A 433 14.55 20.80 9.39
CA THR A 433 14.32 19.64 10.24
C THR A 433 12.90 19.64 10.80
N ILE A 434 12.46 20.77 11.37
CA ILE A 434 11.09 20.89 11.92
C ILE A 434 10.03 20.81 10.82
N ALA A 435 10.25 21.50 9.69
CA ALA A 435 9.32 21.48 8.57
C ALA A 435 9.17 20.09 7.94
N GLY A 436 10.26 19.32 7.94
CA GLY A 436 10.31 17.95 7.41
C GLY A 436 9.80 16.86 8.36
N LEU A 437 9.40 17.19 9.59
CA LEU A 437 8.84 16.21 10.53
C LEU A 437 7.50 15.70 10.06
N GLU A 438 7.31 14.37 10.15
CA GLU A 438 6.00 13.73 10.00
C GLU A 438 5.25 13.81 11.34
N ILE A 439 4.25 14.67 11.39
CA ILE A 439 3.35 14.80 12.53
C ILE A 439 2.01 14.23 12.08
N GLU A 440 1.59 13.14 12.72
CA GLU A 440 0.30 12.49 12.46
C GLU A 440 -0.79 13.11 13.36
N GLY A 441 -2.00 13.27 12.85
CA GLY A 441 -3.17 13.71 13.61
C GLY A 441 -3.89 14.91 13.00
N ARG A 442 -5.08 15.19 13.53
CA ARG A 442 -5.95 16.29 13.07
C ARG A 442 -5.32 17.69 13.27
N ASN A 443 -4.41 17.82 14.20
CA ASN A 443 -3.77 19.08 14.58
C ASN A 443 -2.33 19.21 14.05
N ALA A 444 -1.87 18.34 13.16
CA ALA A 444 -0.50 18.29 12.67
C ALA A 444 0.08 19.64 12.20
N SER A 445 -0.76 20.52 11.63
CA SER A 445 -0.35 21.86 11.20
C SER A 445 -0.10 22.79 12.40
N ALA A 446 -0.96 22.74 13.42
CA ALA A 446 -0.81 23.53 14.64
C ALA A 446 0.39 23.06 15.45
N ASP A 447 0.58 21.75 15.57
CA ASP A 447 1.70 21.15 16.29
C ASP A 447 3.04 21.50 15.63
N ARG A 448 3.10 21.48 14.29
CA ARG A 448 4.28 21.92 13.55
C ARG A 448 4.56 23.40 13.74
N ALA A 449 3.53 24.24 13.76
CA ALA A 449 3.67 25.68 14.00
C ALA A 449 4.18 25.93 15.43
N ALA A 450 3.69 25.20 16.42
CA ALA A 450 4.15 25.27 17.81
C ALA A 450 5.63 24.85 17.93
N LEU A 451 6.02 23.74 17.29
CA LEU A 451 7.43 23.32 17.24
C LEU A 451 8.33 24.33 16.54
N MET A 452 7.86 24.93 15.44
CA MET A 452 8.61 25.97 14.73
C MET A 452 8.83 27.20 15.62
N ARG A 453 7.79 27.65 16.33
CA ARG A 453 7.87 28.76 17.29
C ARG A 453 8.88 28.46 18.41
N SER A 454 8.79 27.25 18.97
CA SER A 454 9.71 26.81 20.03
C SER A 454 11.15 26.72 19.52
N GLY A 455 11.34 26.19 18.29
CA GLY A 455 12.65 26.14 17.66
C GLY A 455 13.27 27.53 17.44
N VAL A 456 12.48 28.48 16.92
CA VAL A 456 12.93 29.87 16.69
C VAL A 456 13.32 30.52 18.01
N LEU A 457 12.52 30.35 19.06
CA LEU A 457 12.83 30.90 20.41
C LEU A 457 14.09 30.30 21.02
N ALA A 458 14.25 28.97 20.88
CA ALA A 458 15.46 28.29 21.36
C ALA A 458 16.70 28.78 20.60
N PHE A 459 16.60 28.86 19.29
CA PHE A 459 17.69 29.34 18.44
C PHE A 459 18.10 30.76 18.79
N ALA A 460 17.14 31.66 19.00
CA ALA A 460 17.40 33.05 19.41
C ALA A 460 18.12 33.09 20.75
N ARG A 461 17.71 32.27 21.74
CA ARG A 461 18.34 32.21 23.07
C ARG A 461 19.77 31.67 23.00
N VAL A 462 20.03 30.64 22.24
CA VAL A 462 21.39 30.08 22.08
C VAL A 462 22.27 31.02 21.26
N GLY A 463 21.70 31.70 20.26
CA GLY A 463 22.39 32.71 19.46
C GLY A 463 22.88 33.92 20.31
N LEU A 464 22.13 34.30 21.34
CA LEU A 464 22.53 35.35 22.27
C LEU A 464 23.75 34.99 23.13
N ARG A 465 24.12 33.70 23.20
CA ARG A 465 25.28 33.19 23.97
C ARG A 465 26.53 33.03 23.14
N GLU A 466 26.51 33.39 21.86
CA GLU A 466 27.63 33.26 20.92
C GLU A 466 28.25 31.84 20.83
N SER A 467 27.48 30.80 21.16
CA SER A 467 27.97 29.43 21.15
C SER A 467 27.68 28.74 19.80
N ALA A 468 28.65 28.82 18.87
CA ALA A 468 28.57 28.16 17.57
C ALA A 468 28.39 26.63 17.69
N GLU A 469 29.03 26.03 18.68
CA GLU A 469 29.01 24.58 18.94
C GLU A 469 27.59 24.09 19.36
N GLN A 470 26.89 24.89 20.18
CA GLN A 470 25.51 24.58 20.57
C GLN A 470 24.51 24.83 19.44
N LEU A 471 24.78 25.78 18.54
CA LEU A 471 23.94 26.00 17.34
C LEU A 471 24.11 24.88 16.29
N GLU A 472 25.32 24.32 16.16
CA GLU A 472 25.57 23.16 15.31
C GLU A 472 24.87 21.92 15.86
N LEU A 473 24.83 21.75 17.17
CA LEU A 473 24.04 20.72 17.84
C LEU A 473 22.53 20.88 17.56
N LEU A 474 21.99 22.10 17.61
CA LEU A 474 20.59 22.39 17.23
C LEU A 474 20.27 22.05 15.78
N SER A 475 21.23 22.12 14.86
CA SER A 475 21.03 21.84 13.45
C SER A 475 20.96 20.34 13.11
N ASN A 476 21.60 19.50 13.93
CA ASN A 476 21.71 18.05 13.69
C ASN A 476 20.75 17.19 14.54
N VAL A 477 19.82 17.84 15.22
CA VAL A 477 18.99 17.25 16.26
C VAL A 477 17.70 16.67 15.71
N THR A 478 17.34 15.47 16.14
CA THR A 478 16.01 14.90 15.92
C THR A 478 14.96 15.65 16.75
N ALA A 479 13.67 15.54 16.43
CA ALA A 479 12.60 16.22 17.17
C ALA A 479 12.60 15.91 18.68
N LEU A 480 13.07 14.73 19.08
CA LEU A 480 13.24 14.29 20.48
C LEU A 480 14.44 14.98 21.16
N ASP A 481 15.46 15.32 20.40
CA ASP A 481 16.68 15.94 20.89
C ASP A 481 16.58 17.48 20.95
N LEU A 482 15.62 18.10 20.23
CA LEU A 482 15.32 19.54 20.32
C LEU A 482 14.76 19.93 21.70
N LEU A 483 14.05 19.04 22.35
CA LEU A 483 13.44 19.26 23.65
C LEU A 483 14.44 19.58 24.78
N PRO A 484 15.63 18.92 24.90
CA PRO A 484 16.63 19.25 25.90
C PRO A 484 17.36 20.57 25.67
N LEU A 485 17.44 21.05 24.43
CA LEU A 485 18.20 22.26 24.08
C LEU A 485 17.41 23.58 24.26
N LEU A 486 16.10 23.46 24.57
CA LEU A 486 15.21 24.62 24.74
C LEU A 486 15.42 25.44 26.00
N GLY A 487 16.31 25.05 26.89
CA GLY A 487 16.52 25.85 28.08
C GLY A 487 17.72 25.52 28.94
N GLN A 488 18.15 26.48 29.76
CA GLN A 488 18.77 26.13 31.02
C GLN A 488 17.79 25.20 31.75
N GLN A 489 18.31 24.31 32.55
CA GLN A 489 17.59 23.21 33.20
C GLN A 489 16.24 23.65 33.81
N ASP A 490 16.18 24.81 34.45
CA ASP A 490 14.99 25.37 35.14
C ASP A 490 13.90 25.83 34.14
N ALA A 491 14.26 26.43 32.99
CA ALA A 491 13.28 26.87 31.98
C ALA A 491 12.79 25.70 31.14
N TYR A 492 13.60 24.67 30.98
CA TYR A 492 13.24 23.42 30.33
C TYR A 492 12.25 22.61 31.18
N GLU A 493 12.57 22.44 32.49
CA GLU A 493 11.66 21.78 33.44
C GLU A 493 10.31 22.52 33.53
N ALA A 494 10.33 23.83 33.60
CA ALA A 494 9.12 24.64 33.60
C ALA A 494 8.34 24.52 32.29
N GLY A 495 9.01 24.51 31.12
CA GLY A 495 8.39 24.31 29.81
C GLY A 495 7.78 22.91 29.65
N LEU A 496 8.50 21.89 30.08
CA LEU A 496 8.04 20.50 30.09
C LEU A 496 6.81 20.33 31.00
N TRP A 497 6.84 20.91 32.17
CA TRP A 497 5.70 20.93 33.09
C TRP A 497 4.47 21.61 32.48
N VAL A 498 4.66 22.77 31.85
CA VAL A 498 3.58 23.48 31.14
C VAL A 498 3.00 22.67 30.01
N ASP A 499 3.84 22.04 29.19
CA ASP A 499 3.39 21.22 28.07
C ASP A 499 2.67 19.92 28.52
N ILE A 500 3.18 19.27 29.56
CA ILE A 500 2.52 18.13 30.21
C ILE A 500 1.17 18.56 30.78
N LEU A 501 1.13 19.66 31.52
CA LEU A 501 -0.10 20.17 32.12
C LEU A 501 -1.13 20.55 31.05
N ARG A 502 -0.70 21.23 29.98
CA ARG A 502 -1.57 21.60 28.85
C ARG A 502 -2.12 20.33 28.14
N SER A 503 -1.25 19.36 27.86
CA SER A 503 -1.67 18.09 27.26
C SER A 503 -2.68 17.35 28.14
N ARG A 504 -2.51 17.39 29.46
CA ARG A 504 -3.47 16.77 30.39
C ARG A 504 -4.80 17.51 30.44
N VAL A 505 -4.80 18.84 30.45
CA VAL A 505 -6.02 19.66 30.40
C VAL A 505 -6.79 19.43 29.09
N ASP A 506 -6.07 19.37 27.96
CA ASP A 506 -6.68 19.07 26.65
C ASP A 506 -7.30 17.67 26.63
N ALA A 507 -6.63 16.68 27.25
CA ALA A 507 -7.17 15.34 27.39
C ALA A 507 -8.42 15.30 28.26
N ILE A 508 -8.47 16.04 29.37
CA ILE A 508 -9.65 16.17 30.25
C ILE A 508 -10.82 16.81 29.47
N SER A 509 -10.55 17.91 28.77
CA SER A 509 -11.57 18.64 28.00
C SER A 509 -12.14 17.75 26.90
N LYS A 510 -11.29 17.04 26.16
CA LYS A 510 -11.71 16.11 25.15
C LYS A 510 -12.53 14.94 25.73
N PHE A 511 -12.16 14.44 26.91
CA PHE A 511 -12.91 13.39 27.59
C PHE A 511 -14.32 13.85 27.96
N GLN A 512 -14.46 15.08 28.45
CA GLN A 512 -15.74 15.71 28.73
C GLN A 512 -16.60 15.85 27.46
N ASP A 513 -16.00 16.27 26.34
CA ASP A 513 -16.73 16.42 25.08
C ASP A 513 -17.23 15.05 24.56
N LEU A 514 -16.41 14.01 24.65
CA LEU A 514 -16.77 12.65 24.27
C LEU A 514 -17.91 12.08 25.11
N THR A 515 -17.91 12.36 26.43
CA THR A 515 -19.00 11.93 27.33
C THR A 515 -20.29 12.74 27.07
N ASN A 516 -20.19 14.06 26.89
CA ASN A 516 -21.33 14.92 26.57
C ASN A 516 -21.99 14.54 25.22
N ALA A 517 -21.20 14.12 24.25
CA ALA A 517 -21.69 13.65 22.94
C ALA A 517 -22.25 12.21 23.00
N ASP A 518 -22.21 11.55 24.16
CA ASP A 518 -22.58 10.14 24.34
C ASP A 518 -21.92 9.24 23.27
N GLU A 519 -20.62 9.44 23.06
CA GLU A 519 -19.86 8.73 22.03
C GLU A 519 -19.86 7.21 22.25
N LYS A 520 -19.52 6.49 21.16
CA LYS A 520 -19.43 5.03 21.21
C LYS A 520 -18.37 4.57 22.22
N GLU A 521 -18.62 3.44 22.86
CA GLU A 521 -17.75 2.79 23.85
C GLU A 521 -16.30 2.68 23.35
N ALA A 522 -16.08 2.29 22.11
CA ALA A 522 -14.73 2.18 21.52
C ALA A 522 -13.96 3.52 21.46
N VAL A 523 -14.65 4.65 21.32
CA VAL A 523 -14.03 5.99 21.29
C VAL A 523 -13.58 6.38 22.70
N LEU A 524 -14.45 6.17 23.69
CA LEU A 524 -14.15 6.40 25.11
C LEU A 524 -13.03 5.48 25.60
N GLN A 525 -13.07 4.21 25.19
CA GLN A 525 -12.06 3.19 25.48
C GLN A 525 -10.67 3.63 24.96
N LYS A 526 -10.60 4.03 23.69
CA LYS A 526 -9.35 4.51 23.11
C LYS A 526 -8.80 5.72 23.84
N HIS A 527 -9.66 6.69 24.17
CA HIS A 527 -9.24 7.87 24.89
C HIS A 527 -8.68 7.55 26.28
N LEU A 528 -9.36 6.69 27.05
CA LEU A 528 -8.89 6.24 28.36
C LEU A 528 -7.64 5.39 28.28
N PHE A 529 -7.49 4.56 27.24
CA PHE A 529 -6.27 3.80 27.01
C PHE A 529 -5.07 4.69 26.69
N ASP A 530 -5.30 5.77 25.94
CA ASP A 530 -4.27 6.76 25.65
C ASP A 530 -3.92 7.62 26.88
N HIS A 531 -4.83 7.71 27.86
CA HIS A 531 -4.71 8.55 29.06
C HIS A 531 -5.09 7.79 30.34
N LEU A 532 -4.38 6.69 30.64
CA LEU A 532 -4.66 5.82 31.81
C LEU A 532 -4.68 6.56 33.13
N TRP A 533 -3.94 7.65 33.28
CA TRP A 533 -3.93 8.52 34.46
C TRP A 533 -5.29 9.16 34.77
N LEU A 534 -6.22 9.24 33.81
CA LEU A 534 -7.62 9.64 34.06
C LEU A 534 -8.36 8.63 34.95
N LEU A 535 -8.00 7.36 34.85
CA LEU A 535 -8.55 6.31 35.71
C LEU A 535 -7.94 6.36 37.09
N ASP A 536 -6.64 6.50 37.19
CA ASP A 536 -5.89 6.64 38.45
C ASP A 536 -4.60 7.41 38.19
N ALA A 537 -4.37 8.45 39.00
CA ALA A 537 -3.21 9.33 38.85
C ALA A 537 -1.84 8.62 38.93
N SER A 538 -1.79 7.45 39.57
CA SER A 538 -0.57 6.63 39.66
C SER A 538 -0.33 5.72 38.42
N TRP A 539 -1.25 5.72 37.46
CA TRP A 539 -1.16 4.83 36.28
C TRP A 539 -0.51 5.60 35.13
N GLU A 540 0.77 5.37 34.99
CA GLU A 540 1.52 5.86 33.82
C GLU A 540 1.87 4.68 32.92
N ARG A 541 2.07 4.92 31.60
CA ARG A 541 2.43 3.92 30.61
C ARG A 541 3.84 3.32 30.78
N ALA A 542 4.40 3.39 31.97
CA ALA A 542 5.78 2.96 32.24
C ALA A 542 5.98 1.45 32.28
N THR A 543 4.91 0.63 32.31
CA THR A 543 5.04 -0.81 32.49
C THR A 543 5.11 -1.60 31.17
N GLY A 544 4.68 -1.01 30.04
CA GLY A 544 4.55 -1.72 28.76
C GLY A 544 3.64 -2.97 28.82
N SER A 545 2.80 -3.04 29.86
CA SER A 545 1.91 -4.21 30.09
C SER A 545 0.45 -3.94 29.71
N GLU A 546 0.16 -2.69 29.34
CA GLU A 546 -1.16 -2.25 28.94
C GLU A 546 -1.56 -2.81 27.58
N THR A 547 -2.75 -3.34 27.49
CA THR A 547 -3.37 -3.83 26.26
C THR A 547 -4.79 -3.32 26.14
N MET A 548 -5.22 -3.09 24.93
CA MET A 548 -6.56 -2.68 24.56
C MET A 548 -7.26 -3.83 23.84
N GLU A 549 -8.54 -4.06 24.16
CA GLU A 549 -9.37 -5.08 23.49
C GLU A 549 -8.81 -6.52 23.53
N GLU A 550 -8.30 -6.95 24.65
CA GLU A 550 -7.79 -8.31 24.78
C GLU A 550 -8.94 -9.34 24.69
N ASN A 551 -8.82 -10.27 23.76
CA ASN A 551 -9.85 -11.29 23.54
C ASN A 551 -9.58 -12.55 24.36
N LEU A 552 -10.13 -12.60 25.57
CA LEU A 552 -10.04 -13.76 26.48
C LEU A 552 -10.68 -15.03 25.93
N ARG A 553 -11.66 -14.90 25.05
CA ARG A 553 -12.33 -16.05 24.43
C ARG A 553 -11.40 -16.89 23.56
N LYS A 554 -10.38 -16.27 22.96
CA LYS A 554 -9.36 -16.99 22.20
C LYS A 554 -8.41 -17.76 23.12
N ILE A 555 -8.22 -17.25 24.35
CA ILE A 555 -7.27 -17.79 25.32
C ILE A 555 -7.96 -18.86 26.18
N GLU A 556 -9.20 -18.63 26.62
CA GLU A 556 -10.00 -19.53 27.44
C GLU A 556 -11.43 -19.80 26.89
N PRO A 557 -11.57 -20.56 25.79
CA PRO A 557 -12.87 -20.76 25.12
C PRO A 557 -13.93 -21.40 26.01
N GLY A 558 -13.52 -22.25 26.97
CA GLY A 558 -14.44 -22.97 27.81
C GLY A 558 -15.28 -22.10 28.75
N LEU A 559 -14.78 -20.98 29.20
CA LEU A 559 -15.49 -20.04 30.07
C LEU A 559 -16.59 -19.25 29.34
N PHE A 560 -16.53 -19.19 28.03
CA PHE A 560 -17.42 -18.39 27.18
C PHE A 560 -18.39 -19.22 26.32
N ALA A 561 -18.46 -20.55 26.56
CA ALA A 561 -19.27 -21.48 25.78
C ALA A 561 -20.80 -21.34 26.00
N LYS A 562 -21.24 -20.64 27.05
CA LYS A 562 -22.66 -20.53 27.46
C LYS A 562 -23.16 -19.08 27.49
N GLU A 563 -22.74 -18.23 26.56
CA GLU A 563 -23.24 -16.86 26.50
C GLU A 563 -24.65 -16.79 25.88
N PRO A 564 -25.57 -15.95 26.43
CA PRO A 564 -26.88 -15.71 25.84
C PRO A 564 -26.75 -15.12 24.43
N ALA A 565 -27.70 -15.47 23.55
CA ALA A 565 -27.69 -15.05 22.14
C ALA A 565 -27.92 -13.54 21.93
N ASP A 566 -28.39 -12.82 22.95
CA ASP A 566 -28.83 -11.42 22.87
C ASP A 566 -27.74 -10.37 23.17
N LEU A 567 -26.52 -10.79 23.45
CA LEU A 567 -25.41 -9.85 23.59
C LEU A 567 -24.80 -9.55 22.22
N ASP A 568 -24.59 -8.28 21.93
CA ASP A 568 -23.94 -7.81 20.70
C ASP A 568 -22.68 -8.62 20.41
N LYS A 569 -22.53 -9.07 19.16
CA LYS A 569 -21.42 -9.96 18.73
C LYS A 569 -20.02 -9.36 18.97
N GLU A 570 -19.93 -8.04 19.18
CA GLU A 570 -18.68 -7.33 19.43
C GLU A 570 -18.19 -7.41 20.89
N ILE A 571 -19.07 -7.68 21.86
CA ILE A 571 -18.77 -7.59 23.31
C ILE A 571 -18.35 -8.94 23.92
N LYS A 572 -18.49 -10.04 23.20
CA LYS A 572 -18.34 -11.40 23.75
C LYS A 572 -16.90 -11.79 24.07
N GLY A 573 -16.53 -11.70 25.35
CA GLY A 573 -15.25 -12.20 25.86
C GLY A 573 -14.04 -11.29 25.58
N ARG A 574 -14.27 -10.01 25.40
CA ARG A 574 -13.28 -8.97 25.21
C ARG A 574 -13.16 -8.13 26.47
N ILE A 575 -11.94 -7.85 26.88
CA ILE A 575 -11.63 -6.87 27.91
C ILE A 575 -11.30 -5.55 27.19
N ASP A 576 -11.87 -4.43 27.65
CA ASP A 576 -11.64 -3.13 27.03
C ASP A 576 -10.21 -2.66 27.25
N ILE A 577 -9.74 -2.64 28.49
CA ILE A 577 -8.37 -2.25 28.84
C ILE A 577 -7.85 -3.22 29.90
N ARG A 578 -6.63 -3.69 29.72
CA ARG A 578 -5.88 -4.43 30.75
C ARG A 578 -4.59 -3.67 31.07
N TYR A 579 -4.31 -3.52 32.35
CA TYR A 579 -3.14 -2.81 32.85
C TYR A 579 -2.54 -3.57 34.04
N LYS A 580 -1.19 -3.67 34.09
CA LYS A 580 -0.48 -4.18 35.25
C LYS A 580 0.23 -3.02 35.93
N THR A 581 -0.12 -2.72 37.16
CA THR A 581 0.53 -1.67 37.95
C THR A 581 1.97 -2.04 38.31
N LEU A 582 2.79 -1.04 38.64
CA LEU A 582 4.16 -1.24 39.13
C LEU A 582 4.20 -2.13 40.39
N ASN A 583 3.16 -2.10 41.20
CA ASN A 583 3.02 -2.92 42.41
C ASN A 583 2.50 -4.35 42.13
N GLY A 584 2.42 -4.73 40.85
CA GLY A 584 2.03 -6.08 40.44
C GLY A 584 0.54 -6.38 40.46
N ARG A 585 -0.35 -5.39 40.64
CA ARG A 585 -1.80 -5.56 40.48
C ARG A 585 -2.17 -5.67 39.01
N HIS A 586 -3.08 -6.60 38.68
CA HIS A 586 -3.67 -6.75 37.38
C HIS A 586 -5.04 -6.07 37.37
N VAL A 587 -5.18 -4.97 36.67
CA VAL A 587 -6.42 -4.23 36.58
C VAL A 587 -7.08 -4.52 35.23
N ILE A 588 -8.34 -4.91 35.29
CA ILE A 588 -9.24 -5.04 34.16
C ILE A 588 -10.19 -3.85 34.20
N VAL A 589 -10.23 -3.06 33.16
CA VAL A 589 -11.19 -1.96 33.04
C VAL A 589 -12.19 -2.31 31.96
N GLU A 590 -13.46 -2.24 32.32
CA GLU A 590 -14.60 -2.46 31.45
C GLU A 590 -15.43 -1.19 31.35
N LEU A 591 -15.63 -0.69 30.18
CA LEU A 591 -16.39 0.52 29.93
C LEU A 591 -17.82 0.21 29.53
N LYS A 592 -18.71 1.15 29.82
CA LYS A 592 -20.05 1.20 29.23
C LYS A 592 -20.30 2.60 28.69
N ARG A 593 -21.03 2.67 27.60
CA ARG A 593 -21.44 3.94 27.00
C ARG A 593 -22.05 4.88 28.05
N TYR A 594 -21.77 6.18 27.97
CA TYR A 594 -22.14 7.15 29.00
C TYR A 594 -23.64 7.17 29.30
N GLY A 595 -24.51 7.19 28.29
CA GLY A 595 -25.97 7.21 28.45
C GLY A 595 -26.59 5.86 28.90
N LEU A 596 -25.80 4.80 29.10
CA LEU A 596 -26.30 3.46 29.39
C LEU A 596 -26.27 3.16 30.90
N THR A 597 -27.42 2.81 31.48
CA THR A 597 -27.50 2.27 32.84
C THR A 597 -27.54 0.74 32.79
N VAL A 598 -26.55 0.09 33.40
CA VAL A 598 -26.44 -1.38 33.45
C VAL A 598 -26.72 -1.87 34.87
N ASP A 599 -27.45 -2.97 34.98
CA ASP A 599 -27.76 -3.57 36.27
C ASP A 599 -26.51 -4.17 36.95
N ALA A 600 -26.39 -3.98 38.28
CA ALA A 600 -25.26 -4.42 39.08
C ALA A 600 -25.02 -5.92 38.96
N THR A 601 -26.07 -6.75 38.91
CA THR A 601 -25.94 -8.20 38.76
C THR A 601 -25.34 -8.62 37.44
N LYS A 602 -25.66 -7.88 36.35
CA LYS A 602 -25.07 -8.12 35.02
C LYS A 602 -23.59 -7.75 35.01
N LEU A 603 -23.24 -6.59 35.57
CA LEU A 603 -21.85 -6.18 35.71
C LEU A 603 -21.04 -7.18 36.54
N ALA A 604 -21.61 -7.61 37.67
CA ALA A 604 -21.00 -8.64 38.56
C ALA A 604 -20.71 -9.94 37.82
N ALA A 605 -21.68 -10.42 37.04
CA ALA A 605 -21.52 -11.66 36.26
C ALA A 605 -20.39 -11.47 35.18
N GLN A 606 -20.31 -10.32 34.57
CA GLN A 606 -19.27 -10.00 33.56
C GLN A 606 -17.90 -9.89 34.21
N GLY A 607 -17.76 -9.13 35.31
CA GLY A 607 -16.50 -8.93 36.02
C GLY A 607 -15.95 -10.24 36.63
N ALA A 608 -16.82 -11.04 37.28
CA ALA A 608 -16.42 -12.34 37.79
C ALA A 608 -15.91 -13.28 36.69
N LYS A 609 -16.48 -13.21 35.50
CA LYS A 609 -16.06 -13.99 34.34
C LYS A 609 -14.66 -13.59 33.87
N TYR A 610 -14.41 -12.29 33.75
CA TYR A 610 -13.09 -11.77 33.34
C TYR A 610 -12.01 -12.06 34.38
N ALA A 611 -12.32 -11.86 35.67
CA ALA A 611 -11.41 -12.20 36.76
C ALA A 611 -11.03 -13.70 36.75
N LYS A 612 -12.02 -14.61 36.58
CA LYS A 612 -11.76 -16.04 36.45
C LYS A 612 -10.91 -16.40 35.27
N ALA A 613 -11.16 -15.80 34.10
CA ALA A 613 -10.38 -16.04 32.88
C ALA A 613 -8.92 -15.61 33.06
N LEU A 614 -8.69 -14.42 33.61
CA LEU A 614 -7.34 -13.94 33.89
C LEU A 614 -6.64 -14.79 34.95
N ALA A 615 -7.33 -15.19 35.99
CA ALA A 615 -6.80 -16.07 37.04
C ALA A 615 -6.36 -17.44 36.47
N SER A 616 -7.15 -18.03 35.55
CA SER A 616 -6.79 -19.28 34.86
C SER A 616 -5.51 -19.08 34.04
N ILE A 617 -5.41 -17.99 33.27
CA ILE A 617 -4.23 -17.66 32.46
C ILE A 617 -2.98 -17.49 33.32
N LEU A 618 -3.08 -16.73 34.42
CA LEU A 618 -1.96 -16.51 35.35
C LEU A 618 -1.51 -17.84 35.99
N THR A 619 -2.46 -18.69 36.33
CA THR A 619 -2.17 -20.00 36.89
C THR A 619 -1.46 -20.91 35.88
N GLN A 620 -1.93 -20.97 34.65
CA GLN A 620 -1.29 -21.73 33.57
C GLN A 620 0.13 -21.24 33.26
N GLN A 621 0.39 -19.94 33.46
CA GLN A 621 1.72 -19.32 33.28
C GLN A 621 2.63 -19.49 34.51
N GLY A 622 2.22 -20.23 35.56
CA GLY A 622 2.98 -20.42 36.78
C GLY A 622 2.99 -19.19 37.71
N ARG A 623 2.08 -18.23 37.49
CA ARG A 623 1.99 -16.94 38.22
C ARG A 623 0.81 -16.89 39.20
N SER A 624 0.49 -18.02 39.81
CA SER A 624 -0.67 -18.17 40.73
C SER A 624 -0.66 -17.19 41.90
N ALA A 625 0.50 -16.75 42.37
CA ALA A 625 0.62 -15.75 43.42
C ALA A 625 0.04 -14.37 43.03
N GLU A 626 -0.06 -14.07 41.73
CA GLU A 626 -0.59 -12.81 41.25
C GLU A 626 -2.11 -12.80 41.10
N VAL A 627 -2.77 -13.94 41.21
CA VAL A 627 -4.23 -14.08 41.11
C VAL A 627 -4.96 -13.25 42.17
N ALA A 628 -4.41 -13.20 43.38
CA ALA A 628 -4.98 -12.38 44.47
C ALA A 628 -4.97 -10.88 44.21
N ASN A 629 -4.17 -10.46 43.24
CA ASN A 629 -3.98 -9.06 42.87
C ASN A 629 -4.79 -8.62 41.63
N ILE A 630 -5.79 -9.39 41.23
CA ILE A 630 -6.70 -9.04 40.15
C ILE A 630 -7.77 -8.07 40.68
N GLU A 631 -7.98 -6.98 39.97
CA GLU A 631 -8.99 -5.95 40.24
C GLU A 631 -9.80 -5.70 38.99
N VAL A 632 -11.11 -5.48 39.10
CA VAL A 632 -12.00 -5.17 37.98
C VAL A 632 -12.67 -3.82 38.23
N ILE A 633 -12.49 -2.86 37.33
CA ILE A 633 -13.08 -1.53 37.42
C ILE A 633 -14.08 -1.35 36.27
N PHE A 634 -15.32 -1.02 36.61
CA PHE A 634 -16.32 -0.62 35.63
C PHE A 634 -16.35 0.90 35.51
N VAL A 635 -16.26 1.43 34.30
CA VAL A 635 -16.41 2.87 34.04
C VAL A 635 -17.75 3.12 33.40
N LEU A 636 -18.61 3.89 34.11
CA LEU A 636 -20.03 4.02 33.83
C LEU A 636 -20.44 5.50 33.75
N GLY A 637 -21.51 5.81 32.98
CA GLY A 637 -22.14 7.13 33.01
C GLY A 637 -23.02 7.36 34.22
N HIS A 638 -23.67 6.30 34.71
CA HIS A 638 -24.59 6.32 35.84
C HIS A 638 -24.28 5.18 36.81
N ALA A 639 -24.66 5.37 38.07
CA ALA A 639 -24.55 4.28 39.07
C ALA A 639 -25.25 3.01 38.55
N PRO A 640 -24.70 1.82 38.90
CA PRO A 640 -25.34 0.56 38.47
C PRO A 640 -26.79 0.47 38.91
N GLY A 641 -27.63 -0.14 38.08
CA GLY A 641 -28.99 -0.45 38.48
C GLY A 641 -29.05 -1.39 39.65
N ASP A 642 -29.95 -1.15 40.61
CA ASP A 642 -30.08 -1.91 41.84
C ASP A 642 -31.47 -2.60 41.98
N LYS A 643 -32.00 -3.11 40.89
CA LYS A 643 -33.34 -3.69 40.81
C LYS A 643 -33.58 -4.85 41.85
N ASP A 644 -32.53 -5.58 42.16
CA ASP A 644 -32.58 -6.69 43.06
C ASP A 644 -32.26 -6.29 44.53
N ARG A 645 -31.99 -5.02 44.80
CA ARG A 645 -31.79 -4.48 46.13
C ARG A 645 -33.12 -4.32 46.85
N VAL A 646 -33.20 -4.82 48.06
CA VAL A 646 -34.38 -4.64 48.95
C VAL A 646 -34.21 -3.32 49.75
N PRO A 647 -34.98 -2.25 49.42
CA PRO A 647 -34.90 -1.00 50.15
C PRO A 647 -35.14 -1.20 51.64
N GLY A 648 -34.30 -0.59 52.48
CA GLY A 648 -34.39 -0.68 53.93
C GLY A 648 -33.62 -1.84 54.58
N LEU A 649 -33.27 -2.91 53.84
CA LEU A 649 -32.42 -3.99 54.33
C LEU A 649 -30.94 -3.73 54.14
N GLN A 650 -30.56 -3.05 53.08
CA GLN A 650 -29.17 -2.70 52.78
C GLN A 650 -29.08 -1.35 52.05
N SER A 651 -28.01 -0.61 52.30
CA SER A 651 -27.70 0.59 51.52
C SER A 651 -27.30 0.20 50.07
N ALA A 652 -27.30 1.19 49.16
CA ALA A 652 -26.82 0.97 47.77
C ALA A 652 -25.33 0.56 47.78
N GLU A 653 -24.51 1.20 48.63
CA GLU A 653 -23.09 0.88 48.75
C GLU A 653 -22.85 -0.57 49.24
N GLN A 654 -23.60 -0.99 50.29
CA GLN A 654 -23.53 -2.40 50.73
C GLN A 654 -23.97 -3.37 49.65
N TYR A 655 -25.00 -3.01 48.86
CA TYR A 655 -25.45 -3.82 47.76
C TYR A 655 -24.37 -3.97 46.69
N TYR A 656 -23.76 -2.89 46.26
CA TYR A 656 -22.69 -2.93 45.26
C TYR A 656 -21.45 -3.65 45.79
N SER A 657 -21.04 -3.41 47.02
CA SER A 657 -19.94 -4.10 47.66
C SER A 657 -20.15 -5.62 47.72
N ASN A 658 -21.38 -6.07 47.96
CA ASN A 658 -21.71 -7.49 47.93
C ASN A 658 -21.69 -8.10 46.55
N GLN A 659 -22.08 -7.31 45.53
CA GLN A 659 -22.07 -7.77 44.11
C GLN A 659 -20.63 -7.85 43.57
N PHE A 660 -19.80 -6.88 43.84
CA PHE A 660 -18.48 -6.73 43.21
C PHE A 660 -17.33 -7.28 44.08
N GLY A 661 -17.48 -7.31 45.39
CA GLY A 661 -16.45 -7.79 46.32
C GLY A 661 -15.88 -9.18 46.03
N PRO A 662 -16.68 -10.18 45.59
CA PRO A 662 -16.18 -11.52 45.32
C PRO A 662 -15.07 -11.64 44.28
N PHE A 663 -14.88 -10.62 43.42
CA PHE A 663 -13.83 -10.56 42.42
C PHE A 663 -13.00 -9.28 42.51
N ASN A 664 -13.00 -8.62 43.67
CA ASN A 664 -12.30 -7.35 43.90
C ASN A 664 -12.69 -6.29 42.84
N GLY A 665 -14.01 -6.18 42.63
CA GLY A 665 -14.56 -5.25 41.62
C GLY A 665 -14.98 -3.94 42.26
N ASP A 666 -14.93 -2.86 41.46
CA ASP A 666 -15.41 -1.51 41.80
C ASP A 666 -15.98 -0.84 40.56
N TYR A 667 -16.70 0.27 40.73
CA TYR A 667 -17.14 1.10 39.63
C TYR A 667 -16.75 2.58 39.83
N ARG A 668 -16.54 3.27 38.73
CA ARG A 668 -16.25 4.70 38.68
C ARG A 668 -17.15 5.36 37.69
N LEU A 669 -17.65 6.56 37.99
CA LEU A 669 -18.45 7.32 37.05
C LEU A 669 -17.55 8.25 36.22
N TYR A 670 -17.87 8.39 34.94
CA TYR A 670 -17.16 9.29 34.02
C TYR A 670 -17.07 10.71 34.63
N ASP A 671 -18.18 11.23 35.15
CA ASP A 671 -18.21 12.57 35.76
C ASP A 671 -17.28 12.70 36.96
N GLN A 672 -17.17 11.64 37.77
CA GLN A 672 -16.25 11.63 38.92
C GLN A 672 -14.79 11.61 38.46
N LEU A 673 -14.48 10.86 37.40
CA LEU A 673 -13.13 10.85 36.84
C LEU A 673 -12.76 12.23 36.27
N ILE A 674 -13.65 12.85 35.52
CA ILE A 674 -13.46 14.18 34.95
C ILE A 674 -13.32 15.25 36.05
N HIS A 675 -14.22 15.21 37.04
CA HIS A 675 -14.18 16.15 38.15
C HIS A 675 -12.88 16.06 38.94
N ARG A 676 -12.50 14.84 39.33
CA ARG A 676 -11.24 14.56 40.03
C ARG A 676 -10.01 15.01 39.23
N ALA A 677 -10.00 14.72 37.91
CA ALA A 677 -8.92 15.17 37.07
C ALA A 677 -8.85 16.69 36.94
N ARG A 678 -10.00 17.40 36.88
CA ARG A 678 -10.05 18.87 36.88
C ARG A 678 -9.56 19.48 38.17
N GLU A 679 -10.03 19.00 39.33
CA GLU A 679 -9.58 19.47 40.63
C GLU A 679 -8.06 19.37 40.77
N GLN A 680 -7.47 18.30 40.27
CA GLN A 680 -6.03 18.05 40.32
C GLN A 680 -5.21 19.09 39.52
N TYR A 681 -5.81 19.73 38.51
CA TYR A 681 -5.17 20.71 37.63
C TYR A 681 -5.78 22.12 37.76
N GLN A 682 -6.62 22.37 38.79
CA GLN A 682 -7.35 23.64 38.95
C GLN A 682 -6.42 24.84 39.03
N GLU A 683 -5.35 24.74 39.83
CA GLU A 683 -4.35 25.83 39.96
C GLU A 683 -3.69 26.18 38.61
N TYR A 684 -3.43 25.17 37.79
CA TYR A 684 -2.88 25.39 36.46
C TYR A 684 -3.91 26.00 35.49
N LEU A 685 -5.17 25.58 35.57
CA LEU A 685 -6.25 26.16 34.77
C LEU A 685 -6.43 27.64 35.08
N ASP A 686 -6.37 28.00 36.34
CA ASP A 686 -6.50 29.41 36.79
C ASP A 686 -5.28 30.24 36.33
N ALA A 687 -4.07 29.71 36.46
CA ALA A 687 -2.85 30.35 36.00
C ALA A 687 -2.79 30.46 34.46
N SER A 688 -3.24 29.43 33.73
CA SER A 688 -3.29 29.43 32.28
C SER A 688 -4.35 30.40 31.71
N ALA A 689 -5.46 30.61 32.43
CA ALA A 689 -6.44 31.62 32.06
C ALA A 689 -5.87 33.05 32.21
N GLN A 690 -5.10 33.30 33.28
CA GLN A 690 -4.40 34.57 33.48
C GLN A 690 -3.31 34.81 32.42
N ALA A 691 -2.56 33.76 32.03
CA ALA A 691 -1.53 33.86 30.99
C ALA A 691 -2.13 34.15 29.61
N ARG A 692 -3.28 33.52 29.25
CA ARG A 692 -3.98 33.84 28.00
C ARG A 692 -4.49 35.27 27.93
N ALA A 693 -5.01 35.79 29.03
CA ALA A 693 -5.42 37.19 29.11
C ALA A 693 -4.23 38.13 28.90
N LEU A 694 -3.04 37.72 29.36
CA LEU A 694 -1.79 38.47 29.13
C LEU A 694 -1.34 38.39 27.66
N ASP A 695 -1.45 37.22 27.03
CA ASP A 695 -1.11 37.02 25.61
C ASP A 695 -2.04 37.83 24.69
N GLU A 696 -3.36 37.83 24.96
CA GLU A 696 -4.31 38.71 24.26
C GLU A 696 -3.99 40.20 24.39
N LEU A 697 -3.58 40.60 25.59
CA LEU A 697 -3.16 41.99 25.88
C LEU A 697 -1.85 42.33 25.15
N LEU A 698 -0.93 41.36 24.98
CA LEU A 698 0.32 41.54 24.24
C LEU A 698 0.11 41.54 22.74
N GLU A 699 -0.86 40.79 22.21
CA GLU A 699 -1.27 40.82 20.81
C GLU A 699 -1.90 42.18 20.45
N ASP A 700 -2.81 42.71 21.29
CA ASP A 700 -3.41 44.05 21.11
C ASP A 700 -2.40 45.18 21.19
N LEU A 701 -1.31 45.01 21.97
CA LEU A 701 -0.20 45.96 22.02
C LEU A 701 0.79 45.86 20.87
N GLY A 702 0.75 44.73 20.12
CA GLY A 702 1.59 44.47 18.95
C GLY A 702 1.01 44.97 17.63
N ASP A 703 -0.27 45.28 17.58
CA ASP A 703 -0.99 45.84 16.41
C ASP A 703 -1.13 47.40 16.51
N ALA A 704 -0.54 48.04 17.50
CA ALA A 704 -0.45 49.48 17.66
C ALA A 704 0.99 49.97 17.36
#